data_4ef832ba9369fa41d2ba4e74a06a6f4a
#
_entry.id   4ef832ba9369fa41d2ba4e74a06a6f4a
#
_cell.length_a   1.000
_cell.length_b   1.000
_cell.length_c   1.000
_cell.angle_alpha   90.00
_cell.angle_beta   90.00
_cell.angle_gamma   90.00
#
_symmetry.space_group_name_H-M   'P 1'
#
loop_
_entity.id
_entity.type
_entity.pdbx_description
1 polymer ?
#
loop_
_entity_poly.entity_id
_entity_poly.type
_entity_poly.pdbx_seq_one_letter_code
_entity_poly.pdbx_strand_id
1 'polypeptide(L)'
;MVRVFSEILGNLAWQRLPARSCFAMSLLLSGCISGDFDKSIASADAIAQIRNTTLWPNYAGVGSRRATELTQINKGNIADLEVAWTFRTGDANSIFQSTPILVNGRLVLCTPHNQVIALDPQSGAEFWRFDAQVARANYPNQANCRAVAQWTPVQSRTESETGCESRIFLATNDARLIAIDDATGKRCSDFGQEGEVLLKPGVGELLWPEEYQVTSPPSVIGDVVVVGSAIADNQRVDAPSGVVRGYDVRTGDLVWAFDLAPPDFDYSQGLVSDAGYALATPNVWAGFAVDAQRDLIFLPTGNPAPDYYRKGATDMGHFGSSIVALRGSTGEYVWHFQTVKKDFWDFDVPSIPSIADITLDGVQVPALIQSTKMGFIFVLNRETGEPLFDVTEQEVPRFGPLEEMLSPTQPFPPKVFQLSRDYSAGDSLFGLCNGLEKESRIGDVYTPITQEWTVGLPSNMGASSWGGVAIDEERGLLVAHVNNLAFRTKLISTKTTQDLLQIIEDPQAAFADKGVAYGKIYDRLELPDSAELALQMGTDYYMVRQMMMDPYTGIMPCAGPPFGELLVLDLNEQQQLWRRPHGSLGFGLSKLGLPQIGGPLLSEAGFVIIGSLFDSAVTGYDTETGEVLWRHNLPSPANSIPMSYSVMTEEGKEKQFIVMAAGGDARSPIGSTADYLVAFALPE
;
A
#
# COMPACT_ATOMS: atom_id res chain seq x y z
N MET A 1 2.35 -1.69 15.43
CA MET A 1 3.51 -1.14 16.17
C MET A 1 3.58 -1.66 17.62
N VAL A 2 2.51 -1.64 18.42
CA VAL A 2 2.48 -2.25 19.77
C VAL A 2 2.93 -3.72 19.75
N ARG A 3 2.49 -4.50 18.76
CA ARG A 3 2.94 -5.88 18.57
C ARG A 3 4.43 -6.01 18.23
N VAL A 4 5.03 -5.05 17.53
CA VAL A 4 6.46 -5.05 17.19
C VAL A 4 7.32 -4.90 18.44
N PHE A 5 6.98 -3.98 19.35
CA PHE A 5 7.70 -3.83 20.62
C PHE A 5 7.35 -4.92 21.65
N SER A 6 6.11 -5.40 21.69
CA SER A 6 5.72 -6.48 22.60
C SER A 6 6.23 -7.87 22.18
N GLU A 7 6.36 -8.14 20.88
CA GLU A 7 6.96 -9.40 20.39
C GLU A 7 8.48 -9.43 20.56
N ILE A 8 9.17 -8.27 20.47
CA ILE A 8 10.59 -8.16 20.82
C ILE A 8 10.81 -8.46 22.32
N LEU A 9 9.91 -8.01 23.18
CA LEU A 9 10.00 -8.25 24.64
C LEU A 9 9.48 -9.65 25.04
N GLY A 10 8.47 -10.18 24.33
CA GLY A 10 7.91 -11.52 24.59
C GLY A 10 8.91 -12.65 24.33
N ASN A 11 9.75 -12.54 23.34
CA ASN A 11 10.77 -13.55 23.03
C ASN A 11 11.94 -13.58 24.04
N LEU A 12 12.14 -12.53 24.83
CA LEU A 12 13.17 -12.49 25.89
C LEU A 12 12.69 -13.03 27.24
N ALA A 13 11.37 -13.09 27.48
CA ALA A 13 10.80 -13.53 28.76
C ALA A 13 10.54 -15.05 28.86
N TRP A 14 10.55 -15.80 27.74
CA TRP A 14 10.22 -17.24 27.73
C TRP A 14 11.42 -18.19 27.76
N GLN A 15 12.64 -17.72 28.00
CA GLN A 15 13.83 -18.58 28.10
C GLN A 15 14.16 -19.09 29.51
N ARG A 16 13.28 -18.98 30.51
CA ARG A 16 13.55 -19.60 31.83
C ARG A 16 12.31 -20.27 32.40
N LEU A 17 12.09 -21.52 32.03
CA LEU A 17 11.57 -22.56 32.93
C LEU A 17 11.92 -23.96 32.39
N PRO A 18 12.32 -24.89 33.27
CA PRO A 18 12.98 -26.12 32.87
C PRO A 18 12.01 -27.24 32.48
N ALA A 19 12.44 -28.02 31.51
CA ALA A 19 11.83 -29.27 31.12
C ALA A 19 11.77 -30.27 32.28
N ARG A 20 10.62 -30.87 32.54
CA ARG A 20 10.51 -32.21 33.13
C ARG A 20 9.45 -33.03 32.42
N SER A 21 9.96 -33.99 31.69
CA SER A 21 9.54 -35.40 31.55
C SER A 21 8.03 -35.72 31.37
N CYS A 22 7.72 -36.33 30.22
CA CYS A 22 7.16 -37.68 30.25
C CYS A 22 7.44 -38.44 28.96
N PHE A 23 7.94 -39.63 29.19
CA PHE A 23 8.28 -40.71 28.29
C PHE A 23 7.05 -41.35 27.64
N ALA A 24 7.15 -41.79 26.44
CA ALA A 24 7.00 -43.17 26.01
C ALA A 24 6.27 -43.36 24.68
N MET A 25 7.02 -44.03 23.80
CA MET A 25 6.58 -45.22 23.01
C MET A 25 5.60 -44.98 21.86
N SER A 26 5.81 -45.38 20.64
CA SER A 26 6.53 -46.45 19.97
C SER A 26 6.44 -46.26 18.46
N LEU A 27 7.49 -46.45 17.77
CA LEU A 27 7.83 -47.41 16.69
C LEU A 27 6.80 -47.69 15.56
N LEU A 28 7.37 -47.61 14.34
CA LEU A 28 7.08 -48.31 13.08
C LEU A 28 6.13 -47.57 12.11
N LEU A 29 6.70 -46.96 11.06
CA LEU A 29 6.88 -47.61 9.76
C LEU A 29 7.62 -46.66 8.81
N SER A 30 8.81 -47.10 8.43
CA SER A 30 9.58 -46.56 7.34
C SER A 30 8.84 -46.83 6.01
N GLY A 31 8.59 -45.77 5.29
CA GLY A 31 8.20 -45.83 3.89
C GLY A 31 8.88 -44.68 3.20
N CYS A 32 10.14 -44.90 2.73
CA CYS A 32 10.79 -44.03 1.77
C CYS A 32 9.99 -44.07 0.47
N ILE A 33 9.30 -43.01 0.17
CA ILE A 33 8.92 -42.65 -1.20
C ILE A 33 9.82 -41.47 -1.57
N SER A 34 10.96 -41.80 -2.17
CA SER A 34 11.75 -40.86 -2.95
C SER A 34 10.97 -40.57 -4.24
N GLY A 35 10.12 -39.58 -4.20
CA GLY A 35 9.59 -38.97 -5.40
C GLY A 35 10.63 -37.94 -5.86
N ASP A 36 11.37 -38.28 -6.89
CA ASP A 36 12.10 -37.29 -7.69
C ASP A 36 11.09 -36.28 -8.22
N PHE A 37 11.05 -35.09 -7.63
CA PHE A 37 10.47 -33.93 -8.26
C PHE A 37 11.41 -33.55 -9.41
N ASP A 38 11.07 -34.06 -10.57
CA ASP A 38 11.65 -33.62 -11.84
C ASP A 38 11.29 -32.12 -11.99
N LYS A 39 12.29 -31.26 -11.76
CA LYS A 39 12.20 -29.83 -12.03
C LYS A 39 12.26 -29.69 -13.55
N SER A 40 11.11 -29.81 -14.22
CA SER A 40 11.01 -29.42 -15.62
C SER A 40 11.17 -27.90 -15.72
N ILE A 41 12.41 -27.46 -15.92
CA ILE A 41 12.71 -26.09 -16.38
C ILE A 41 12.13 -26.01 -17.78
N ALA A 42 11.10 -25.19 -17.97
CA ALA A 42 10.52 -24.97 -19.29
C ALA A 42 11.62 -24.50 -20.27
N SER A 43 11.68 -25.11 -21.46
CA SER A 43 12.70 -24.80 -22.43
C SER A 43 12.55 -23.40 -23.02
N ALA A 44 13.67 -22.81 -23.46
CA ALA A 44 13.68 -21.50 -24.11
C ALA A 44 12.77 -21.43 -25.36
N ASP A 45 12.43 -22.57 -25.96
CA ASP A 45 11.53 -22.65 -27.12
C ASP A 45 10.05 -22.43 -26.75
N ALA A 46 9.63 -22.74 -25.51
CA ALA A 46 8.30 -22.41 -25.01
C ALA A 46 8.08 -20.90 -24.90
N ILE A 47 9.16 -20.13 -24.69
CA ILE A 47 9.15 -18.68 -24.58
C ILE A 47 8.94 -18.00 -25.95
N ALA A 48 9.40 -18.63 -27.04
CA ALA A 48 9.29 -18.08 -28.40
C ALA A 48 7.86 -18.13 -28.97
N GLN A 49 6.93 -18.86 -28.36
CA GLN A 49 5.56 -19.02 -28.82
C GLN A 49 4.57 -17.99 -28.25
N ILE A 50 4.97 -17.19 -27.24
CA ILE A 50 4.11 -16.17 -26.62
C ILE A 50 4.16 -14.89 -27.48
N ARG A 51 3.57 -14.92 -28.66
CA ARG A 51 3.66 -13.80 -29.62
C ARG A 51 2.56 -12.76 -29.54
N ASN A 52 1.53 -12.91 -28.70
CA ASN A 52 0.46 -11.90 -28.52
C ASN A 52 -0.06 -11.97 -27.08
N THR A 53 0.66 -11.35 -26.12
CA THR A 53 0.18 -11.17 -24.76
C THR A 53 -0.23 -9.74 -24.55
N THR A 54 -1.39 -9.51 -23.96
CA THR A 54 -1.75 -8.18 -23.46
C THR A 54 -0.91 -7.92 -22.22
N LEU A 55 -0.09 -6.87 -22.28
CA LEU A 55 0.87 -6.54 -21.23
C LEU A 55 0.18 -5.91 -20.02
N TRP A 56 0.55 -6.36 -18.83
CA TRP A 56 0.28 -5.71 -17.54
C TRP A 56 1.62 -5.20 -16.99
N PRO A 57 2.10 -4.02 -17.47
CA PRO A 57 3.52 -3.65 -17.36
C PRO A 57 3.93 -3.13 -15.98
N ASN A 58 2.97 -2.81 -15.12
CA ASN A 58 3.22 -2.27 -13.79
C ASN A 58 2.15 -2.74 -12.78
N TYR A 59 2.37 -2.42 -11.51
CA TYR A 59 1.56 -2.83 -10.36
C TYR A 59 0.04 -2.64 -10.55
N ALA A 60 -0.38 -1.55 -11.14
CA ALA A 60 -1.78 -1.18 -11.26
C ALA A 60 -2.29 -1.19 -12.72
N GLY A 61 -1.56 -1.86 -13.63
CA GLY A 61 -1.89 -1.92 -15.05
C GLY A 61 -1.59 -0.63 -15.80
N VAL A 62 -2.00 -0.55 -17.07
CA VAL A 62 -1.78 0.61 -17.93
C VAL A 62 -2.42 1.86 -17.31
N GLY A 63 -1.67 2.96 -17.26
CA GLY A 63 -2.13 4.21 -16.64
C GLY A 63 -2.48 4.08 -15.16
N SER A 64 -2.03 3.01 -14.50
CA SER A 64 -2.43 2.69 -13.11
C SER A 64 -3.95 2.65 -12.91
N ARG A 65 -4.72 2.32 -13.96
CA ARG A 65 -6.18 2.34 -13.98
C ARG A 65 -6.83 1.13 -13.30
N ARG A 66 -6.08 0.08 -13.03
CA ARG A 66 -6.61 -1.19 -12.49
C ARG A 66 -7.77 -1.72 -13.34
N ALA A 67 -7.64 -1.59 -14.65
CA ALA A 67 -8.65 -1.96 -15.63
C ALA A 67 -8.08 -2.86 -16.73
N THR A 68 -8.97 -3.60 -17.38
CA THR A 68 -8.64 -4.46 -18.51
C THR A 68 -9.63 -4.26 -19.67
N GLU A 69 -9.10 -4.15 -20.88
CA GLU A 69 -9.83 -4.06 -22.13
C GLU A 69 -10.17 -5.45 -22.71
N LEU A 70 -9.68 -6.53 -22.07
CA LEU A 70 -9.94 -7.90 -22.49
C LEU A 70 -11.42 -8.27 -22.29
N THR A 71 -12.04 -8.93 -23.28
CA THR A 71 -13.48 -9.19 -23.33
C THR A 71 -13.86 -10.66 -23.43
N GLN A 72 -12.90 -11.59 -23.49
CA GLN A 72 -13.19 -13.02 -23.52
C GLN A 72 -13.97 -13.44 -22.27
N ILE A 73 -13.51 -12.98 -21.09
CA ILE A 73 -14.31 -13.06 -19.87
C ILE A 73 -15.20 -11.81 -19.83
N ASN A 74 -16.51 -12.00 -19.69
CA ASN A 74 -17.49 -10.94 -19.70
C ASN A 74 -18.65 -11.24 -18.74
N LYS A 75 -19.56 -10.31 -18.55
CA LYS A 75 -20.70 -10.47 -17.62
C LYS A 75 -21.62 -11.66 -17.93
N GLY A 76 -21.60 -12.17 -19.17
CA GLY A 76 -22.41 -13.31 -19.58
C GLY A 76 -21.80 -14.67 -19.27
N ASN A 77 -20.49 -14.75 -19.05
CA ASN A 77 -19.76 -16.01 -18.81
C ASN A 77 -18.87 -16.03 -17.57
N ILE A 78 -18.76 -14.92 -16.85
CA ILE A 78 -17.94 -14.84 -15.62
C ILE A 78 -18.36 -15.88 -14.56
N ALA A 79 -19.62 -16.31 -14.57
CA ALA A 79 -20.14 -17.34 -13.69
C ALA A 79 -19.49 -18.71 -13.90
N ASP A 80 -18.91 -18.94 -15.07
CA ASP A 80 -18.26 -20.19 -15.47
C ASP A 80 -16.76 -20.21 -15.15
N LEU A 81 -16.22 -19.15 -14.52
CA LEU A 81 -14.81 -19.10 -14.15
C LEU A 81 -14.43 -20.20 -13.15
N GLU A 82 -13.38 -20.92 -13.48
CA GLU A 82 -12.76 -21.96 -12.67
C GLU A 82 -11.31 -21.61 -12.32
N VAL A 83 -10.76 -22.25 -11.30
CA VAL A 83 -9.32 -22.16 -10.99
C VAL A 83 -8.53 -22.87 -12.07
N ALA A 84 -7.77 -22.11 -12.84
CA ALA A 84 -6.89 -22.63 -13.88
C ALA A 84 -5.62 -23.24 -13.27
N TRP A 85 -5.00 -22.51 -12.35
CA TRP A 85 -3.83 -22.97 -11.59
C TRP A 85 -3.70 -22.23 -10.25
N THR A 86 -2.93 -22.81 -9.36
CA THR A 86 -2.56 -22.23 -8.06
C THR A 86 -1.07 -22.41 -7.83
N PHE A 87 -0.40 -21.35 -7.39
CA PHE A 87 1.01 -21.37 -7.05
C PHE A 87 1.22 -21.02 -5.58
N ARG A 88 2.22 -21.61 -4.93
CA ARG A 88 2.65 -21.34 -3.56
C ARG A 88 4.03 -20.69 -3.58
N THR A 89 4.15 -19.49 -3.03
CA THR A 89 5.44 -18.78 -3.02
C THR A 89 6.44 -19.36 -2.02
N GLY A 90 5.97 -20.01 -0.96
CA GLY A 90 6.81 -20.49 0.15
C GLY A 90 7.07 -19.40 1.22
N ASP A 91 6.49 -18.20 1.09
CA ASP A 91 6.70 -17.06 2.00
C ASP A 91 5.38 -16.64 2.66
N ALA A 92 4.92 -17.44 3.63
CA ALA A 92 3.59 -17.35 4.24
C ALA A 92 3.51 -16.50 5.52
N ASN A 93 4.61 -15.91 6.01
CA ASN A 93 4.67 -15.39 7.38
C ASN A 93 4.53 -13.86 7.47
N SER A 94 3.99 -13.23 6.44
CA SER A 94 3.76 -11.78 6.40
C SER A 94 2.58 -11.43 5.49
N ILE A 95 2.39 -10.14 5.17
CA ILE A 95 1.29 -9.66 4.33
C ILE A 95 1.66 -9.84 2.86
N PHE A 96 0.94 -10.66 2.13
CA PHE A 96 1.16 -10.88 0.70
C PHE A 96 0.20 -10.00 -0.14
N GLN A 97 0.65 -8.80 -0.49
CA GLN A 97 -0.10 -7.77 -1.23
C GLN A 97 0.34 -7.64 -2.70
N SER A 98 1.16 -8.57 -3.19
CA SER A 98 1.74 -8.45 -4.52
C SER A 98 0.70 -8.58 -5.63
N THR A 99 0.80 -7.69 -6.61
CA THR A 99 0.18 -7.88 -7.92
C THR A 99 1.28 -8.19 -8.92
N PRO A 100 1.22 -9.32 -9.61
CA PRO A 100 2.21 -9.64 -10.64
C PRO A 100 2.20 -8.62 -11.78
N ILE A 101 3.33 -8.54 -12.51
CA ILE A 101 3.39 -7.88 -13.82
C ILE A 101 3.56 -8.93 -14.91
N LEU A 102 3.00 -8.68 -16.09
CA LEU A 102 3.20 -9.56 -17.25
C LEU A 102 4.11 -8.87 -18.26
N VAL A 103 5.32 -9.35 -18.37
CA VAL A 103 6.37 -8.78 -19.22
C VAL A 103 7.16 -9.89 -19.90
N ASN A 104 7.48 -9.70 -21.18
CA ASN A 104 8.30 -10.63 -21.98
C ASN A 104 7.84 -12.10 -21.84
N GLY A 105 6.51 -12.33 -21.78
CA GLY A 105 5.93 -13.66 -21.68
C GLY A 105 6.08 -14.35 -20.32
N ARG A 106 6.41 -13.61 -19.26
CA ARG A 106 6.53 -14.10 -17.89
C ARG A 106 5.62 -13.32 -16.95
N LEU A 107 5.02 -14.03 -16.03
CA LEU A 107 4.28 -13.44 -14.91
C LEU A 107 5.27 -13.27 -13.74
N VAL A 108 5.67 -12.05 -13.45
CA VAL A 108 6.70 -11.75 -12.46
C VAL A 108 6.08 -11.10 -11.23
N LEU A 109 6.37 -11.66 -10.05
CA LEU A 109 5.87 -11.17 -8.75
C LEU A 109 6.98 -11.12 -7.72
N CYS A 110 6.74 -10.39 -6.63
CA CYS A 110 7.59 -10.44 -5.45
C CYS A 110 6.85 -10.92 -4.20
N THR A 111 7.57 -11.49 -3.25
CA THR A 111 7.02 -11.94 -1.96
C THR A 111 7.25 -10.91 -0.86
N PRO A 112 6.58 -11.03 0.29
CA PRO A 112 6.78 -10.11 1.43
C PRO A 112 8.24 -9.93 1.85
N HIS A 113 9.06 -10.98 1.80
CA HIS A 113 10.49 -10.92 2.13
C HIS A 113 11.38 -10.75 0.89
N ASN A 114 10.83 -10.13 -0.17
CA ASN A 114 11.57 -9.71 -1.36
C ASN A 114 12.23 -10.85 -2.14
N GLN A 115 11.59 -12.01 -2.24
CA GLN A 115 11.89 -12.94 -3.32
C GLN A 115 11.18 -12.48 -4.59
N VAL A 116 11.82 -12.56 -5.75
CA VAL A 116 11.20 -12.33 -7.05
C VAL A 116 11.05 -13.66 -7.76
N ILE A 117 9.86 -13.93 -8.29
CA ILE A 117 9.52 -15.21 -8.91
C ILE A 117 8.94 -14.92 -10.29
N ALA A 118 9.44 -15.61 -11.30
CA ALA A 118 8.87 -15.60 -12.64
C ALA A 118 8.16 -16.92 -12.93
N LEU A 119 6.92 -16.82 -13.37
CA LEU A 119 6.05 -17.95 -13.68
C LEU A 119 5.65 -17.96 -15.15
N ASP A 120 5.39 -19.14 -15.65
CA ASP A 120 4.67 -19.36 -16.88
C ASP A 120 3.22 -18.85 -16.72
N PRO A 121 2.75 -17.91 -17.54
CA PRO A 121 1.44 -17.31 -17.37
C PRO A 121 0.27 -18.28 -17.67
N GLN A 122 0.51 -19.36 -18.43
CA GLN A 122 -0.54 -20.33 -18.78
C GLN A 122 -0.71 -21.41 -17.70
N SER A 123 0.39 -21.88 -17.13
CA SER A 123 0.40 -23.03 -16.22
C SER A 123 0.73 -22.70 -14.76
N GLY A 124 1.27 -21.52 -14.48
CA GLY A 124 1.80 -21.14 -13.17
C GLY A 124 3.11 -21.85 -12.82
N ALA A 125 3.78 -22.54 -13.76
CA ALA A 125 5.06 -23.20 -13.52
C ALA A 125 6.17 -22.16 -13.28
N GLU A 126 7.05 -22.41 -12.31
CA GLU A 126 8.15 -21.50 -11.99
C GLU A 126 9.27 -21.62 -13.04
N PHE A 127 9.62 -20.49 -13.67
CA PHE A 127 10.79 -20.39 -14.54
C PHE A 127 12.08 -20.18 -13.75
N TRP A 128 12.06 -19.18 -12.84
CA TRP A 128 13.18 -18.83 -11.99
C TRP A 128 12.73 -18.12 -10.72
N ARG A 129 13.61 -18.12 -9.73
CA ARG A 129 13.45 -17.44 -8.46
C ARG A 129 14.73 -16.72 -8.09
N PHE A 130 14.60 -15.48 -7.64
CA PHE A 130 15.65 -14.68 -7.04
C PHE A 130 15.32 -14.43 -5.58
N ASP A 131 16.28 -14.59 -4.68
CA ASP A 131 16.15 -14.26 -3.26
C ASP A 131 17.07 -13.08 -2.92
N ALA A 132 16.48 -11.93 -2.54
CA ALA A 132 17.24 -10.76 -2.12
C ALA A 132 17.91 -10.93 -0.75
N GLN A 133 17.62 -12.01 -0.03
CA GLN A 133 18.17 -12.35 1.29
C GLN A 133 17.92 -11.25 2.33
N VAL A 134 16.73 -10.67 2.29
CA VAL A 134 16.29 -9.68 3.27
C VAL A 134 16.10 -10.36 4.63
N ALA A 135 16.65 -9.74 5.68
CA ALA A 135 16.52 -10.27 7.04
C ALA A 135 15.03 -10.34 7.44
N ARG A 136 14.66 -11.42 8.12
CA ARG A 136 13.32 -11.55 8.73
C ARG A 136 13.30 -10.77 10.04
N ALA A 137 13.12 -9.45 9.92
CA ALA A 137 13.07 -8.51 11.03
C ALA A 137 11.63 -7.98 11.23
N ASN A 138 11.40 -7.34 12.37
CA ASN A 138 10.13 -6.68 12.64
C ASN A 138 10.14 -5.28 12.01
N TYR A 139 9.64 -5.18 10.79
CA TYR A 139 9.53 -3.91 10.08
C TYR A 139 8.35 -3.08 10.60
N PRO A 140 8.50 -1.77 10.84
CA PRO A 140 7.42 -0.90 11.31
C PRO A 140 6.21 -0.91 10.38
N ASN A 141 6.46 -0.90 9.06
CA ASN A 141 5.42 -0.97 8.04
C ASN A 141 5.19 -2.41 7.53
N GLN A 142 5.64 -3.41 8.30
CA GLN A 142 5.64 -4.84 7.99
C GLN A 142 6.53 -5.18 6.77
N ALA A 143 6.99 -6.43 6.71
CA ALA A 143 7.64 -6.93 5.50
C ALA A 143 6.60 -7.03 4.39
N ASN A 144 6.80 -6.27 3.32
CA ASN A 144 5.87 -6.18 2.21
C ASN A 144 6.60 -5.90 0.91
N CYS A 145 6.10 -6.46 -0.19
CA CYS A 145 6.47 -6.11 -1.55
C CYS A 145 5.21 -6.15 -2.40
N ARG A 146 4.82 -5.00 -2.98
CA ARG A 146 3.59 -4.91 -3.76
C ARG A 146 3.77 -5.28 -5.21
N ALA A 147 4.92 -4.96 -5.82
CA ALA A 147 5.30 -5.38 -7.17
C ALA A 147 6.78 -5.08 -7.44
N VAL A 148 7.23 -5.47 -8.62
CA VAL A 148 8.49 -5.09 -9.25
C VAL A 148 8.22 -4.17 -10.44
N ALA A 149 9.26 -3.53 -10.98
CA ALA A 149 9.18 -2.77 -12.23
C ALA A 149 10.05 -3.43 -13.29
N GLN A 150 9.74 -3.19 -14.56
CA GLN A 150 10.46 -3.74 -15.69
C GLN A 150 10.96 -2.63 -16.62
N TRP A 151 12.15 -2.83 -17.16
CA TRP A 151 12.70 -2.02 -18.24
C TRP A 151 13.24 -2.91 -19.34
N THR A 152 12.96 -2.52 -20.60
CA THR A 152 13.52 -3.12 -21.80
C THR A 152 14.00 -2.02 -22.73
N PRO A 153 15.21 -2.12 -23.30
CA PRO A 153 15.70 -1.09 -24.24
C PRO A 153 14.83 -1.02 -25.50
N VAL A 154 14.57 0.18 -25.98
CA VAL A 154 13.78 0.42 -27.20
C VAL A 154 14.47 -0.16 -28.45
N GLN A 155 15.80 -0.23 -28.45
CA GLN A 155 16.60 -0.86 -29.50
C GLN A 155 17.48 -1.95 -28.87
N SER A 156 17.32 -3.18 -29.34
CA SER A 156 18.24 -4.26 -28.99
C SER A 156 19.66 -3.86 -29.42
N ARG A 157 20.58 -3.75 -28.46
CA ARG A 157 22.01 -3.65 -28.75
C ARG A 157 22.47 -5.05 -29.13
N THR A 158 23.29 -5.14 -30.16
CA THR A 158 24.01 -6.37 -30.49
C THR A 158 24.75 -6.87 -29.24
N GLU A 159 24.34 -8.04 -28.73
CA GLU A 159 24.91 -8.82 -27.64
C GLU A 159 25.65 -8.00 -26.56
N SER A 160 24.96 -7.69 -25.46
CA SER A 160 25.61 -7.20 -24.24
C SER A 160 26.52 -8.32 -23.71
N GLU A 161 27.80 -8.07 -23.52
CA GLU A 161 28.73 -9.01 -22.88
C GLU A 161 28.28 -9.37 -21.44
N THR A 162 27.38 -8.61 -20.84
CA THR A 162 26.87 -8.78 -19.47
C THR A 162 25.56 -9.57 -19.39
N GLY A 163 24.86 -9.79 -20.51
CA GLY A 163 23.64 -10.62 -20.56
C GLY A 163 22.37 -10.00 -19.98
N CYS A 164 22.38 -8.77 -19.44
CA CYS A 164 21.21 -8.08 -18.86
C CYS A 164 20.60 -7.07 -19.83
N GLU A 165 19.97 -7.53 -20.90
CA GLU A 165 19.30 -6.65 -21.85
C GLU A 165 17.97 -6.11 -21.33
N SER A 166 17.14 -6.95 -20.69
CA SER A 166 15.88 -6.58 -20.03
C SER A 166 16.02 -6.77 -18.52
N ARG A 167 15.53 -5.82 -17.75
CA ARG A 167 15.76 -5.77 -16.29
C ARG A 167 14.46 -5.72 -15.52
N ILE A 168 14.42 -6.47 -14.43
CA ILE A 168 13.42 -6.35 -13.37
C ILE A 168 14.06 -5.59 -12.22
N PHE A 169 13.42 -4.53 -11.75
CA PHE A 169 13.84 -3.76 -10.60
C PHE A 169 13.03 -4.12 -9.37
N LEU A 170 13.73 -4.48 -8.30
CA LEU A 170 13.17 -4.77 -7.00
C LEU A 170 13.66 -3.73 -5.99
N ALA A 171 12.74 -3.06 -5.30
CA ALA A 171 13.06 -2.29 -4.10
C ALA A 171 12.74 -3.11 -2.86
N THR A 172 13.65 -3.13 -1.88
CA THR A 172 13.59 -4.08 -0.76
C THR A 172 13.24 -3.44 0.58
N ASN A 173 12.71 -4.24 1.52
CA ASN A 173 12.41 -3.78 2.88
C ASN A 173 13.66 -3.29 3.63
N ASP A 174 14.84 -3.79 3.33
CA ASP A 174 16.11 -3.33 3.89
C ASP A 174 16.73 -2.15 3.12
N ALA A 175 15.95 -1.57 2.18
CA ALA A 175 16.24 -0.39 1.40
C ALA A 175 17.44 -0.54 0.44
N ARG A 176 17.32 -1.50 -0.47
CA ARG A 176 18.18 -1.65 -1.66
C ARG A 176 17.32 -1.57 -2.92
N LEU A 177 17.88 -1.05 -4.00
CA LEU A 177 17.35 -1.17 -5.35
C LEU A 177 18.21 -2.20 -6.09
N ILE A 178 17.62 -3.30 -6.53
CA ILE A 178 18.31 -4.42 -7.16
C ILE A 178 17.83 -4.55 -8.60
N ALA A 179 18.76 -4.71 -9.54
CA ALA A 179 18.47 -5.04 -10.93
C ALA A 179 18.69 -6.55 -11.18
N ILE A 180 17.69 -7.19 -11.78
CA ILE A 180 17.63 -8.64 -12.03
C ILE A 180 17.40 -8.83 -13.52
N ASP A 181 18.15 -9.73 -14.13
CA ASP A 181 17.96 -10.13 -15.52
C ASP A 181 16.62 -10.86 -15.69
N ASP A 182 15.75 -10.35 -16.52
CA ASP A 182 14.40 -10.86 -16.74
C ASP A 182 14.39 -12.30 -17.27
N ALA A 183 15.38 -12.67 -18.09
CA ALA A 183 15.43 -13.99 -18.70
C ALA A 183 15.89 -15.08 -17.71
N THR A 184 16.80 -14.75 -16.79
CA THR A 184 17.52 -15.73 -15.97
C THR A 184 17.29 -15.63 -14.47
N GLY A 185 16.73 -14.52 -13.98
CA GLY A 185 16.57 -14.26 -12.55
C GLY A 185 17.90 -13.95 -11.83
N LYS A 186 18.99 -13.67 -12.53
CA LYS A 186 20.27 -13.33 -11.93
C LYS A 186 20.45 -11.84 -11.79
N ARG A 187 21.29 -11.39 -10.85
CA ARG A 187 21.64 -9.98 -10.71
C ARG A 187 22.36 -9.46 -11.95
N CYS A 188 22.02 -8.24 -12.36
CA CYS A 188 22.73 -7.49 -13.39
C CYS A 188 23.97 -6.83 -12.80
N SER A 189 25.12 -7.47 -12.88
CA SER A 189 26.35 -7.06 -12.18
C SER A 189 26.88 -5.67 -12.60
N ASP A 190 26.39 -5.12 -13.71
CA ASP A 190 26.72 -3.78 -14.24
C ASP A 190 25.85 -2.67 -13.64
N PHE A 191 24.88 -2.99 -12.75
CA PHE A 191 24.04 -2.03 -12.08
C PHE A 191 24.55 -1.77 -10.67
N GLY A 192 24.86 -0.51 -10.35
CA GLY A 192 25.36 -0.09 -9.04
C GLY A 192 26.60 -0.88 -8.59
N GLN A 193 26.57 -1.37 -7.36
CA GLN A 193 27.61 -2.23 -6.84
C GLN A 193 27.11 -3.68 -6.84
N GLU A 194 27.66 -4.52 -7.73
CA GLU A 194 27.32 -5.94 -7.86
C GLU A 194 25.80 -6.21 -8.04
N GLY A 195 25.12 -5.36 -8.81
CA GLY A 195 23.71 -5.49 -9.14
C GLY A 195 22.76 -4.77 -8.19
N GLU A 196 23.25 -3.91 -7.28
CA GLU A 196 22.40 -3.18 -6.34
C GLU A 196 22.90 -1.76 -6.02
N VAL A 197 21.97 -0.91 -5.63
CA VAL A 197 22.18 0.42 -5.08
C VAL A 197 21.62 0.45 -3.66
N LEU A 198 22.44 0.93 -2.70
CA LEU A 198 21.98 1.12 -1.31
C LEU A 198 21.20 2.43 -1.20
N LEU A 199 20.01 2.38 -0.58
CA LEU A 199 19.12 3.54 -0.48
C LEU A 199 19.18 4.26 0.88
N LYS A 200 19.74 3.64 1.92
CA LYS A 200 19.93 4.26 3.25
C LYS A 200 21.01 5.34 3.31
N PRO A 201 22.13 5.24 2.57
CA PRO A 201 23.12 6.31 2.61
C PRO A 201 22.54 7.66 2.23
N GLY A 202 22.83 8.68 3.02
CA GLY A 202 22.46 10.06 2.77
C GLY A 202 21.06 10.48 3.20
N VAL A 203 20.22 9.59 3.78
CA VAL A 203 18.87 9.97 4.24
C VAL A 203 18.82 10.48 5.68
N GLY A 204 19.94 10.48 6.40
CA GLY A 204 20.07 10.84 7.81
C GLY A 204 20.40 9.65 8.70
N GLU A 205 20.57 9.90 10.00
CA GLU A 205 20.84 8.88 10.99
C GLU A 205 19.58 8.03 11.24
N LEU A 206 19.74 6.72 11.28
CA LEU A 206 18.67 5.77 11.61
C LEU A 206 18.81 5.34 13.08
N LEU A 207 17.75 5.46 13.87
CA LEU A 207 17.74 4.99 15.26
C LEU A 207 17.69 3.46 15.35
N TRP A 208 17.15 2.79 14.34
CA TRP A 208 17.16 1.33 14.16
C TRP A 208 17.15 1.00 12.66
N PRO A 209 17.67 -0.16 12.26
CA PRO A 209 17.87 -0.47 10.83
C PRO A 209 16.59 -0.44 9.96
N GLU A 210 15.44 -0.77 10.54
CA GLU A 210 14.16 -0.89 9.85
C GLU A 210 13.34 0.41 9.85
N GLU A 211 13.87 1.52 10.39
CA GLU A 211 13.20 2.83 10.39
C GLU A 211 12.96 3.37 8.98
N TYR A 212 13.81 3.00 8.04
CA TYR A 212 13.70 3.33 6.62
C TYR A 212 13.63 2.04 5.79
N GLN A 213 12.53 1.83 5.08
CA GLN A 213 12.28 0.68 4.22
C GLN A 213 11.66 1.13 2.88
N VAL A 214 11.56 0.22 1.90
CA VAL A 214 10.78 0.44 0.68
C VAL A 214 9.70 -0.64 0.58
N THR A 215 8.44 -0.23 0.55
CA THR A 215 7.27 -1.10 0.42
C THR A 215 6.53 -0.89 -0.90
N SER A 216 6.77 0.25 -1.56
CA SER A 216 6.20 0.60 -2.87
C SER A 216 6.98 -0.06 -4.00
N PRO A 217 6.31 -0.40 -5.11
CA PRO A 217 7.03 -0.79 -6.32
C PRO A 217 7.87 0.40 -6.84
N PRO A 218 9.08 0.15 -7.35
CA PRO A 218 9.76 1.15 -8.15
C PRO A 218 8.96 1.42 -9.43
N SER A 219 9.19 2.56 -10.07
CA SER A 219 8.56 2.88 -11.35
C SER A 219 9.63 3.27 -12.38
N VAL A 220 9.42 2.88 -13.63
CA VAL A 220 10.35 3.20 -14.74
C VAL A 220 9.72 4.23 -15.65
N ILE A 221 10.47 5.29 -15.94
CA ILE A 221 10.11 6.29 -16.95
C ILE A 221 11.31 6.54 -17.86
N GLY A 222 11.17 6.20 -19.15
CA GLY A 222 12.31 6.22 -20.07
C GLY A 222 13.46 5.33 -19.58
N ASP A 223 14.62 5.92 -19.39
CA ASP A 223 15.82 5.24 -18.89
C ASP A 223 16.10 5.53 -17.40
N VAL A 224 15.08 5.95 -16.64
CA VAL A 224 15.19 6.24 -15.21
C VAL A 224 14.28 5.31 -14.40
N VAL A 225 14.83 4.65 -13.37
CA VAL A 225 14.07 3.93 -12.34
C VAL A 225 13.95 4.79 -11.10
N VAL A 226 12.72 5.04 -10.66
CA VAL A 226 12.39 5.94 -9.55
C VAL A 226 11.96 5.15 -8.33
N VAL A 227 12.47 5.53 -7.16
CA VAL A 227 12.15 4.91 -5.87
C VAL A 227 11.77 5.95 -4.83
N GLY A 228 10.77 5.63 -4.02
CA GLY A 228 10.39 6.33 -2.81
C GLY A 228 10.80 5.56 -1.57
N SER A 229 10.16 5.85 -0.45
CA SER A 229 10.43 5.21 0.83
C SER A 229 9.18 5.11 1.70
N ALA A 230 9.22 4.20 2.67
CA ALA A 230 8.29 4.12 3.79
C ALA A 230 9.10 4.29 5.08
N ILE A 231 8.87 5.40 5.77
CA ILE A 231 9.61 5.81 6.97
C ILE A 231 8.71 5.61 8.19
N ALA A 232 9.31 5.37 9.36
CA ALA A 232 8.58 5.39 10.63
C ALA A 232 8.38 6.85 11.08
N ASP A 233 7.56 7.58 10.35
CA ASP A 233 7.43 9.04 10.36
C ASP A 233 6.69 9.62 11.58
N ASN A 234 5.98 8.81 12.35
CA ASN A 234 5.28 9.26 13.55
C ASN A 234 6.10 9.12 14.86
N GLN A 235 7.41 8.92 14.79
CA GLN A 235 8.23 8.63 15.98
C GLN A 235 9.05 9.80 16.46
N ARG A 236 9.53 10.69 15.59
CA ARG A 236 10.46 11.77 15.96
C ARG A 236 10.48 12.94 14.97
N VAL A 237 10.90 14.13 15.46
CA VAL A 237 10.96 15.39 14.68
C VAL A 237 12.10 15.44 13.66
N ASP A 238 13.07 14.57 13.76
CA ASP A 238 14.26 14.48 12.90
C ASP A 238 14.33 13.13 12.18
N ALA A 239 13.17 12.58 11.84
CA ALA A 239 13.05 11.35 11.06
C ALA A 239 13.84 11.43 9.75
N PRO A 240 14.28 10.29 9.17
CA PRO A 240 15.00 10.28 7.91
C PRO A 240 14.29 11.06 6.81
N SER A 241 15.07 11.55 5.84
CA SER A 241 14.54 12.25 4.67
C SER A 241 13.68 11.31 3.80
N GLY A 242 12.52 11.79 3.37
CA GLY A 242 11.66 11.13 2.38
C GLY A 242 12.05 11.39 0.93
N VAL A 243 13.29 11.86 0.68
CA VAL A 243 13.80 12.19 -0.65
C VAL A 243 13.47 11.11 -1.70
N VAL A 244 12.91 11.52 -2.84
CA VAL A 244 12.63 10.65 -3.97
C VAL A 244 13.80 10.69 -4.93
N ARG A 245 14.26 9.53 -5.42
CA ARG A 245 15.47 9.42 -6.23
C ARG A 245 15.22 8.64 -7.51
N GLY A 246 15.74 9.17 -8.63
CA GLY A 246 15.78 8.52 -9.93
C GLY A 246 17.19 8.07 -10.27
N TYR A 247 17.32 6.82 -10.69
CA TYR A 247 18.61 6.19 -11.07
C TYR A 247 18.59 5.75 -12.52
N ASP A 248 19.74 5.82 -13.20
CA ASP A 248 19.88 5.27 -14.54
C ASP A 248 19.64 3.74 -14.52
N VAL A 249 18.75 3.26 -15.38
CA VAL A 249 18.34 1.85 -15.41
C VAL A 249 19.46 0.88 -15.78
N ARG A 250 20.56 1.35 -16.41
CA ARG A 250 21.69 0.52 -16.84
C ARG A 250 22.80 0.49 -15.81
N THR A 251 23.14 1.67 -15.29
CA THR A 251 24.33 1.83 -14.44
C THR A 251 24.02 1.88 -12.95
N GLY A 252 22.78 2.27 -12.57
CA GLY A 252 22.43 2.53 -11.18
C GLY A 252 22.99 3.86 -10.63
N ASP A 253 23.56 4.70 -11.51
CA ASP A 253 24.00 6.03 -11.11
C ASP A 253 22.80 6.92 -10.79
N LEU A 254 22.93 7.77 -9.77
CA LEU A 254 21.90 8.75 -9.40
C LEU A 254 21.78 9.80 -10.53
N VAL A 255 20.60 9.85 -11.17
CA VAL A 255 20.30 10.86 -12.19
C VAL A 255 19.79 12.15 -11.55
N TRP A 256 18.84 12.01 -10.62
CA TRP A 256 18.27 13.13 -9.89
C TRP A 256 17.75 12.70 -8.50
N ALA A 257 17.63 13.69 -7.62
CA ALA A 257 16.99 13.56 -6.34
C ALA A 257 16.03 14.76 -6.15
N PHE A 258 14.81 14.48 -5.72
CA PHE A 258 13.84 15.51 -5.38
C PHE A 258 13.61 15.49 -3.86
N ASP A 259 14.10 16.55 -3.19
CA ASP A 259 13.87 16.77 -1.76
C ASP A 259 12.48 17.38 -1.56
N LEU A 260 11.67 16.76 -0.72
CA LEU A 260 10.30 17.18 -0.42
C LEU A 260 10.23 18.31 0.63
N ALA A 261 11.34 19.00 0.89
CA ALA A 261 11.36 20.20 1.71
C ALA A 261 10.58 21.36 1.06
N PRO A 262 9.98 22.27 1.85
CA PRO A 262 9.34 23.46 1.30
C PRO A 262 10.35 24.34 0.53
N PRO A 263 9.91 25.12 -0.49
CA PRO A 263 10.82 25.92 -1.32
C PRO A 263 11.63 26.98 -0.56
N ASP A 264 11.15 27.40 0.61
CA ASP A 264 11.79 28.39 1.49
C ASP A 264 12.60 27.76 2.64
N PHE A 265 12.85 26.44 2.58
CA PHE A 265 13.63 25.74 3.59
C PHE A 265 15.08 26.23 3.64
N ASP A 266 15.53 26.65 4.82
CA ASP A 266 16.91 27.11 5.00
C ASP A 266 17.84 25.93 5.33
N TYR A 267 18.48 25.37 4.33
CA TYR A 267 19.44 24.27 4.46
C TYR A 267 20.67 24.58 5.32
N SER A 268 20.93 25.86 5.62
CA SER A 268 22.06 26.26 6.46
C SER A 268 21.74 26.20 7.98
N GLN A 269 20.46 26.21 8.34
CA GLN A 269 19.98 26.25 9.73
C GLN A 269 19.00 25.11 10.04
N GLY A 270 18.41 24.46 9.04
CA GLY A 270 17.47 23.36 9.21
C GLY A 270 18.17 22.03 9.54
N LEU A 271 17.36 21.04 9.89
CA LEU A 271 17.82 19.68 10.08
C LEU A 271 18.06 19.04 8.71
N VAL A 272 19.29 18.71 8.41
CA VAL A 272 19.71 18.11 7.14
C VAL A 272 20.56 16.85 7.38
N SER A 273 20.51 15.92 6.45
CA SER A 273 21.34 14.73 6.43
C SER A 273 22.79 15.06 6.03
N ASP A 274 23.67 14.08 6.13
CA ASP A 274 25.06 14.16 5.65
C ASP A 274 25.19 14.37 4.14
N ALA A 275 24.18 13.96 3.35
CA ALA A 275 24.09 14.24 1.92
C ALA A 275 23.38 15.56 1.59
N GLY A 276 22.95 16.33 2.60
CA GLY A 276 22.31 17.64 2.43
C GLY A 276 20.82 17.59 2.15
N TYR A 277 20.11 16.46 2.33
CA TYR A 277 18.67 16.39 2.24
C TYR A 277 18.02 16.83 3.54
N ALA A 278 16.90 17.53 3.45
CA ALA A 278 16.11 17.91 4.62
C ALA A 278 15.54 16.67 5.35
N LEU A 279 15.58 16.66 6.66
CA LEU A 279 15.02 15.61 7.50
C LEU A 279 13.52 15.86 7.76
N ALA A 280 12.81 14.83 8.19
CA ALA A 280 11.38 14.87 8.52
C ALA A 280 10.45 15.30 7.36
N THR A 281 10.94 15.22 6.12
CA THR A 281 10.13 15.51 4.94
C THR A 281 9.08 14.43 4.70
N PRO A 282 7.99 14.73 3.97
CA PRO A 282 7.09 13.71 3.44
C PRO A 282 7.84 12.61 2.70
N ASN A 283 7.25 11.43 2.63
CA ASN A 283 7.79 10.29 1.88
C ASN A 283 6.79 9.80 0.84
N VAL A 284 7.20 8.90 -0.07
CA VAL A 284 6.31 8.28 -1.06
C VAL A 284 6.33 6.76 -0.84
N TRP A 285 5.35 6.28 -0.09
CA TRP A 285 5.25 4.85 0.26
C TRP A 285 4.23 4.07 -0.59
N ALA A 286 3.39 4.75 -1.36
CA ALA A 286 2.36 4.13 -2.19
C ALA A 286 2.85 3.71 -3.59
N GLY A 287 3.93 4.34 -4.10
CA GLY A 287 4.44 4.19 -5.45
C GLY A 287 4.01 5.33 -6.38
N PHE A 288 4.28 5.21 -7.68
CA PHE A 288 4.19 6.31 -8.63
C PHE A 288 3.31 5.97 -9.83
N ALA A 289 2.55 6.95 -10.34
CA ALA A 289 1.96 6.85 -11.67
C ALA A 289 2.89 7.53 -12.70
N VAL A 290 2.90 7.01 -13.93
CA VAL A 290 3.81 7.45 -14.99
C VAL A 290 3.05 7.76 -16.27
N ASP A 291 3.22 8.97 -16.80
CA ASP A 291 2.85 9.37 -18.15
C ASP A 291 4.12 9.55 -18.99
N ALA A 292 4.59 8.47 -19.60
CA ALA A 292 5.82 8.48 -20.39
C ALA A 292 5.75 9.38 -21.63
N GLN A 293 4.55 9.61 -22.20
CA GLN A 293 4.38 10.48 -23.37
C GLN A 293 4.64 11.94 -23.04
N ARG A 294 4.32 12.35 -21.82
CA ARG A 294 4.49 13.73 -21.35
C ARG A 294 5.73 13.93 -20.48
N ASP A 295 6.51 12.88 -20.28
CA ASP A 295 7.62 12.85 -19.31
C ASP A 295 7.18 13.33 -17.92
N LEU A 296 6.06 12.79 -17.42
CA LEU A 296 5.52 13.11 -16.09
C LEU A 296 5.51 11.89 -15.20
N ILE A 297 5.95 12.08 -13.96
CA ILE A 297 5.79 11.13 -12.87
C ILE A 297 5.05 11.79 -11.71
N PHE A 298 4.06 11.08 -11.14
CA PHE A 298 3.19 11.60 -10.10
C PHE A 298 3.44 10.88 -8.79
N LEU A 299 3.73 11.66 -7.77
CA LEU A 299 4.13 11.26 -6.43
C LEU A 299 2.95 11.47 -5.46
N PRO A 300 2.27 10.43 -5.00
CA PRO A 300 1.35 10.53 -3.88
C PRO A 300 2.14 10.55 -2.58
N THR A 301 2.21 11.72 -1.93
CA THR A 301 3.06 11.91 -0.76
C THR A 301 2.33 11.59 0.54
N GLY A 302 3.09 11.09 1.50
CA GLY A 302 2.68 10.93 2.88
C GLY A 302 2.74 12.23 3.67
N ASN A 303 2.60 12.10 4.98
CA ASN A 303 2.68 13.19 5.92
C ASN A 303 4.16 13.48 6.29
N PRO A 304 4.54 14.72 6.61
CA PRO A 304 5.85 14.99 7.22
C PRO A 304 5.88 14.50 8.68
N ALA A 305 7.07 14.14 9.15
CA ALA A 305 7.25 13.65 10.51
C ALA A 305 7.33 14.80 11.54
N PRO A 306 6.79 14.58 12.77
CA PRO A 306 5.86 13.53 13.18
C PRO A 306 4.42 13.84 12.74
N ASP A 307 3.62 12.80 12.50
CA ASP A 307 2.30 12.92 11.87
C ASP A 307 1.30 13.80 12.63
N TYR A 308 1.28 13.75 13.98
CA TYR A 308 0.15 14.25 14.76
C TYR A 308 0.43 15.51 15.59
N TYR A 309 1.70 15.84 15.85
CA TYR A 309 2.08 17.04 16.61
C TYR A 309 3.50 17.47 16.27
N ARG A 310 3.66 18.71 15.78
CA ARG A 310 4.95 19.23 15.27
C ARG A 310 5.35 20.58 15.83
N LYS A 311 4.72 21.07 16.93
CA LYS A 311 5.04 22.37 17.47
C LYS A 311 6.53 22.46 17.88
N GLY A 312 7.23 23.43 17.33
CA GLY A 312 8.67 23.62 17.52
C GLY A 312 9.54 22.92 16.48
N ALA A 313 8.98 22.04 15.64
CA ALA A 313 9.65 21.49 14.46
C ALA A 313 9.47 22.42 13.25
N THR A 314 10.36 22.29 12.25
CA THR A 314 10.22 22.98 10.97
C THR A 314 8.95 22.46 10.26
N ASP A 315 8.18 23.38 9.66
CA ASP A 315 6.99 23.00 8.88
C ASP A 315 7.42 22.42 7.52
N MET A 316 7.43 21.09 7.42
CA MET A 316 7.73 20.34 6.20
C MET A 316 6.48 20.02 5.37
N GLY A 317 5.31 20.58 5.69
CA GLY A 317 4.01 20.19 5.13
C GLY A 317 3.71 20.71 3.73
N HIS A 318 4.61 21.46 3.05
CA HIS A 318 4.34 22.05 1.73
C HIS A 318 3.98 21.00 0.67
N PHE A 319 4.73 19.91 0.62
CA PHE A 319 4.46 18.76 -0.27
C PHE A 319 3.80 17.58 0.46
N GLY A 320 3.41 17.76 1.72
CA GLY A 320 2.77 16.70 2.51
C GLY A 320 1.33 16.46 2.08
N SER A 321 0.89 15.20 2.16
CA SER A 321 -0.47 14.74 1.83
C SER A 321 -0.96 15.31 0.50
N SER A 322 -0.11 15.20 -0.53
CA SER A 322 -0.24 15.86 -1.83
C SER A 322 -0.05 14.90 -3.00
N ILE A 323 -0.45 15.35 -4.18
CA ILE A 323 0.04 14.81 -5.45
C ILE A 323 1.09 15.78 -5.96
N VAL A 324 2.32 15.32 -6.19
CA VAL A 324 3.41 16.13 -6.75
C VAL A 324 3.77 15.59 -8.12
N ALA A 325 3.82 16.44 -9.14
CA ALA A 325 4.22 16.08 -10.49
C ALA A 325 5.64 16.57 -10.77
N LEU A 326 6.48 15.67 -11.27
CA LEU A 326 7.84 15.96 -11.69
C LEU A 326 8.06 15.56 -13.17
N ARG A 327 9.08 16.12 -13.80
CA ARG A 327 9.65 15.55 -15.02
C ARG A 327 10.35 14.25 -14.68
N GLY A 328 9.94 13.15 -15.27
CA GLY A 328 10.50 11.84 -14.96
C GLY A 328 11.97 11.69 -15.31
N SER A 329 12.40 12.30 -16.42
CA SER A 329 13.78 12.28 -16.91
C SER A 329 14.75 13.11 -16.07
N THR A 330 14.29 14.19 -15.40
CA THR A 330 15.17 15.18 -14.74
C THR A 330 14.87 15.40 -13.26
N GLY A 331 13.71 14.97 -12.76
CA GLY A 331 13.24 15.26 -11.39
C GLY A 331 12.77 16.72 -11.20
N GLU A 332 12.68 17.52 -12.29
CA GLU A 332 12.23 18.91 -12.21
C GLU A 332 10.77 19.00 -11.78
N TYR A 333 10.48 19.86 -10.79
CA TYR A 333 9.14 20.13 -10.30
C TYR A 333 8.26 20.77 -11.38
N VAL A 334 7.01 20.28 -11.50
CA VAL A 334 6.01 20.80 -12.44
C VAL A 334 4.85 21.47 -11.70
N TRP A 335 4.16 20.71 -10.85
CA TRP A 335 3.05 21.19 -10.03
C TRP A 335 2.81 20.28 -8.83
N HIS A 336 2.06 20.76 -7.86
CA HIS A 336 1.50 19.90 -6.82
C HIS A 336 0.08 20.35 -6.44
N PHE A 337 -0.68 19.42 -5.87
CA PHE A 337 -2.00 19.65 -5.32
C PHE A 337 -2.08 19.01 -3.94
N GLN A 338 -2.32 19.82 -2.89
CA GLN A 338 -2.50 19.31 -1.55
C GLN A 338 -3.92 18.79 -1.35
N THR A 339 -4.07 17.52 -1.00
CA THR A 339 -5.36 16.93 -0.65
C THR A 339 -5.75 17.24 0.78
N VAL A 340 -4.77 17.47 1.66
CA VAL A 340 -4.93 17.94 3.04
C VAL A 340 -3.88 18.99 3.33
N LYS A 341 -4.32 20.19 3.72
CA LYS A 341 -3.42 21.27 4.13
C LYS A 341 -3.05 21.10 5.60
N LYS A 342 -1.73 21.14 5.90
CA LYS A 342 -1.23 20.98 7.27
C LYS A 342 -1.86 19.79 7.97
N ASP A 343 -1.59 18.60 7.43
CA ASP A 343 -2.12 17.33 7.92
C ASP A 343 -1.58 17.01 9.32
N PHE A 344 -2.50 16.79 10.26
CA PHE A 344 -2.27 16.33 11.63
C PHE A 344 -3.21 15.16 11.99
N TRP A 345 -3.73 14.46 10.98
CA TRP A 345 -4.63 13.31 11.12
C TRP A 345 -4.07 12.03 10.53
N ASP A 346 -2.87 12.10 9.92
CA ASP A 346 -2.27 10.98 9.15
C ASP A 346 -3.17 10.61 7.95
N PHE A 347 -3.57 11.65 7.18
CA PHE A 347 -4.40 11.52 5.98
C PHE A 347 -3.57 11.50 4.69
N ASP A 348 -2.44 10.80 4.73
CA ASP A 348 -1.59 10.54 3.57
C ASP A 348 -2.37 10.27 2.30
N VAL A 349 -1.74 10.53 1.15
CA VAL A 349 -2.24 10.02 -0.13
C VAL A 349 -1.84 8.54 -0.26
N PRO A 350 -2.79 7.58 -0.10
CA PRO A 350 -2.44 6.19 0.22
C PRO A 350 -2.20 5.31 -1.00
N SER A 351 -2.52 5.78 -2.21
CA SER A 351 -2.52 4.96 -3.42
C SER A 351 -1.87 5.65 -4.61
N ILE A 352 -1.34 4.84 -5.52
CA ILE A 352 -0.88 5.32 -6.82
C ILE A 352 -2.06 5.97 -7.56
N PRO A 353 -1.92 7.22 -8.06
CA PRO A 353 -2.94 7.87 -8.88
C PRO A 353 -3.28 7.05 -10.12
N SER A 354 -4.54 7.08 -10.56
CA SER A 354 -4.92 6.56 -11.88
C SER A 354 -4.86 7.71 -12.89
N ILE A 355 -4.26 7.46 -14.06
CA ILE A 355 -4.25 8.42 -15.16
C ILE A 355 -5.09 7.87 -16.31
N ALA A 356 -5.97 8.72 -16.84
CA ALA A 356 -6.91 8.39 -17.91
C ALA A 356 -7.21 9.62 -18.75
N ASP A 357 -7.61 9.42 -19.99
CA ASP A 357 -8.18 10.48 -20.82
C ASP A 357 -9.71 10.36 -20.74
N ILE A 358 -10.34 11.27 -19.96
CA ILE A 358 -11.79 11.26 -19.74
C ILE A 358 -12.50 12.26 -20.66
N THR A 359 -13.77 11.98 -21.00
CA THR A 359 -14.57 12.86 -21.82
C THR A 359 -15.39 13.79 -20.95
N LEU A 360 -15.08 15.10 -20.98
CA LEU A 360 -15.88 16.13 -20.30
C LEU A 360 -16.47 17.07 -21.36
N ASP A 361 -17.79 17.23 -21.37
CA ASP A 361 -18.51 18.08 -22.35
C ASP A 361 -18.14 17.75 -23.81
N GLY A 362 -17.88 16.47 -24.10
CA GLY A 362 -17.49 16.00 -25.44
C GLY A 362 -16.04 16.24 -25.82
N VAL A 363 -15.19 16.70 -24.89
CA VAL A 363 -13.76 16.93 -25.09
C VAL A 363 -12.96 15.93 -24.28
N GLN A 364 -11.95 15.31 -24.92
CA GLN A 364 -10.97 14.44 -24.20
C GLN A 364 -10.04 15.32 -23.37
N VAL A 365 -9.97 15.04 -22.08
CA VAL A 365 -9.14 15.76 -21.10
C VAL A 365 -8.18 14.81 -20.40
N PRO A 366 -6.87 15.13 -20.35
CA PRO A 366 -5.90 14.31 -19.64
C PRO A 366 -6.12 14.44 -18.14
N ALA A 367 -6.70 13.41 -17.51
CA ALA A 367 -7.03 13.41 -16.10
C ALA A 367 -6.06 12.59 -15.25
N LEU A 368 -5.89 13.02 -14.01
CA LEU A 368 -5.33 12.27 -12.90
C LEU A 368 -6.41 12.12 -11.83
N ILE A 369 -6.70 10.90 -11.42
CA ILE A 369 -7.74 10.58 -10.45
C ILE A 369 -7.08 10.02 -9.19
N GLN A 370 -7.31 10.69 -8.05
CA GLN A 370 -6.72 10.33 -6.76
C GLN A 370 -7.77 10.07 -5.71
N SER A 371 -7.76 8.88 -5.13
CA SER A 371 -8.48 8.57 -3.90
C SER A 371 -7.63 8.86 -2.66
N THR A 372 -8.27 9.26 -1.58
CA THR A 372 -7.60 9.70 -0.35
C THR A 372 -8.10 8.97 0.90
N LYS A 373 -7.33 9.02 1.99
CA LYS A 373 -7.76 8.44 3.28
C LYS A 373 -9.07 9.05 3.80
N MET A 374 -9.36 10.32 3.49
CA MET A 374 -10.65 10.95 3.82
C MET A 374 -11.83 10.35 3.05
N GLY A 375 -11.55 9.53 2.03
CA GLY A 375 -12.57 9.05 1.10
C GLY A 375 -12.98 10.10 0.07
N PHE A 376 -12.17 11.11 -0.14
CA PHE A 376 -12.37 12.10 -1.19
C PHE A 376 -11.68 11.63 -2.46
N ILE A 377 -12.35 11.89 -3.60
CA ILE A 377 -11.78 11.67 -4.93
C ILE A 377 -11.50 13.05 -5.53
N PHE A 378 -10.24 13.29 -5.85
CA PHE A 378 -9.83 14.47 -6.61
C PHE A 378 -9.56 14.06 -8.06
N VAL A 379 -10.11 14.81 -9.00
CA VAL A 379 -9.91 14.62 -10.44
C VAL A 379 -9.25 15.89 -10.96
N LEU A 380 -7.99 15.76 -11.37
CA LEU A 380 -7.13 16.88 -11.76
C LEU A 380 -6.73 16.76 -13.22
N ASN A 381 -6.48 17.88 -13.87
CA ASN A 381 -5.75 17.89 -15.13
C ASN A 381 -4.31 17.44 -14.86
N ARG A 382 -3.86 16.33 -15.46
CA ARG A 382 -2.53 15.76 -15.14
C ARG A 382 -1.35 16.57 -15.64
N GLU A 383 -1.60 17.54 -16.56
CA GLU A 383 -0.56 18.43 -17.07
C GLU A 383 -0.35 19.66 -16.18
N THR A 384 -1.43 20.16 -15.55
CA THR A 384 -1.40 21.43 -14.81
C THR A 384 -1.64 21.31 -13.31
N GLY A 385 -2.22 20.18 -12.85
CA GLY A 385 -2.65 19.98 -11.46
C GLY A 385 -3.95 20.70 -11.10
N GLU A 386 -4.58 21.41 -12.04
CA GLU A 386 -5.85 22.09 -11.79
C GLU A 386 -7.00 21.09 -11.66
N PRO A 387 -7.91 21.28 -10.68
CA PRO A 387 -9.10 20.45 -10.56
C PRO A 387 -9.99 20.52 -11.81
N LEU A 388 -10.40 19.36 -12.31
CA LEU A 388 -11.36 19.25 -13.43
C LEU A 388 -12.80 19.37 -12.98
N PHE A 389 -13.07 19.10 -11.71
CA PHE A 389 -14.36 19.34 -11.05
C PHE A 389 -14.20 20.36 -9.94
N ASP A 390 -15.26 21.07 -9.61
CA ASP A 390 -15.22 22.20 -8.68
C ASP A 390 -14.77 21.76 -7.27
N VAL A 391 -13.58 22.21 -6.83
CA VAL A 391 -13.04 21.99 -5.49
C VAL A 391 -13.17 23.29 -4.71
N THR A 392 -13.89 23.23 -3.58
CA THR A 392 -14.15 24.40 -2.75
C THR A 392 -13.33 24.37 -1.47
N GLU A 393 -12.75 25.52 -1.11
CA GLU A 393 -12.14 25.71 0.21
C GLU A 393 -13.25 25.90 1.25
N GLN A 394 -13.31 25.02 2.25
CA GLN A 394 -14.28 25.10 3.33
C GLN A 394 -13.58 25.31 4.67
N GLU A 395 -14.15 26.15 5.52
CA GLU A 395 -13.68 26.37 6.88
C GLU A 395 -13.78 25.07 7.69
N VAL A 396 -12.74 24.79 8.48
CA VAL A 396 -12.68 23.62 9.36
C VAL A 396 -12.38 24.03 10.80
N PRO A 397 -12.80 23.21 11.79
CA PRO A 397 -12.59 23.56 13.19
C PRO A 397 -11.11 23.60 13.55
N ARG A 398 -10.73 24.60 14.38
CA ARG A 398 -9.38 24.74 14.95
C ARG A 398 -9.49 25.02 16.43
N PHE A 399 -8.99 24.13 17.25
CA PHE A 399 -8.96 24.26 18.71
C PHE A 399 -7.96 23.28 19.34
N GLY A 400 -7.69 23.47 20.63
CA GLY A 400 -6.82 22.59 21.42
C GLY A 400 -5.34 22.77 21.12
N PRO A 401 -4.49 21.76 21.38
CA PRO A 401 -3.04 21.87 21.21
C PRO A 401 -2.58 22.16 19.77
N LEU A 402 -3.42 21.84 18.77
CA LEU A 402 -3.13 21.99 17.34
C LEU A 402 -3.62 23.33 16.75
N GLU A 403 -4.37 24.15 17.48
CA GLU A 403 -5.10 25.33 16.98
C GLU A 403 -4.24 26.25 16.09
N GLU A 404 -3.03 26.57 16.53
CA GLU A 404 -2.12 27.48 15.80
C GLU A 404 -1.47 26.83 14.57
N MET A 405 -1.41 25.48 14.53
CA MET A 405 -0.74 24.73 13.48
C MET A 405 -1.67 24.32 12.35
N LEU A 406 -2.99 24.23 12.63
CA LEU A 406 -3.98 23.79 11.66
C LEU A 406 -4.26 24.84 10.58
N SER A 407 -4.52 24.39 9.35
CA SER A 407 -5.06 25.23 8.29
C SER A 407 -6.49 25.68 8.63
N PRO A 408 -6.87 26.95 8.35
CA PRO A 408 -8.23 27.42 8.55
C PRO A 408 -9.24 26.81 7.59
N THR A 409 -8.77 26.33 6.43
CA THR A 409 -9.62 25.74 5.38
C THR A 409 -9.01 24.46 4.86
N GLN A 410 -9.85 23.59 4.29
CA GLN A 410 -9.45 22.38 3.58
C GLN A 410 -10.16 22.30 2.22
N PRO A 411 -9.55 21.63 1.23
CA PRO A 411 -10.15 21.43 -0.08
C PRO A 411 -11.23 20.32 -0.02
N PHE A 412 -12.43 20.63 -0.49
CA PHE A 412 -13.54 19.69 -0.61
C PHE A 412 -13.94 19.50 -2.07
N PRO A 413 -13.89 18.28 -2.62
CA PRO A 413 -14.45 17.99 -3.93
C PRO A 413 -15.98 18.02 -3.90
N PRO A 414 -16.68 18.00 -5.05
CA PRO A 414 -18.13 17.85 -5.12
C PRO A 414 -18.65 16.69 -4.26
N LYS A 415 -19.85 16.81 -3.71
CA LYS A 415 -20.39 15.85 -2.72
C LYS A 415 -20.42 14.41 -3.22
N VAL A 416 -20.62 14.19 -4.53
CA VAL A 416 -20.59 12.84 -5.15
C VAL A 416 -19.23 12.16 -5.02
N PHE A 417 -18.15 12.94 -4.91
CA PHE A 417 -16.78 12.47 -4.75
C PHE A 417 -16.32 12.40 -3.28
N GLN A 418 -17.21 12.70 -2.33
CA GLN A 418 -17.00 12.50 -0.89
C GLN A 418 -17.60 11.15 -0.50
N LEU A 419 -16.81 10.08 -0.58
CA LEU A 419 -17.30 8.70 -0.48
C LEU A 419 -17.51 8.22 0.96
N SER A 420 -16.79 8.82 1.92
CA SER A 420 -16.91 8.50 3.34
C SER A 420 -18.15 9.14 3.96
N ARG A 421 -18.50 8.64 5.14
CA ARG A 421 -19.51 9.24 6.03
C ARG A 421 -18.86 9.66 7.34
N ASP A 422 -19.51 10.55 8.05
CA ASP A 422 -19.12 10.92 9.40
C ASP A 422 -19.55 9.85 10.42
N TYR A 423 -18.88 9.82 11.57
CA TYR A 423 -19.28 8.99 12.69
C TYR A 423 -20.50 9.59 13.40
N SER A 424 -21.51 8.77 13.63
CA SER A 424 -22.69 9.17 14.38
C SER A 424 -22.78 8.43 15.71
N ALA A 425 -23.00 9.16 16.79
CA ALA A 425 -23.20 8.55 18.10
C ALA A 425 -24.42 7.61 18.09
N GLY A 426 -24.25 6.42 18.63
CA GLY A 426 -25.29 5.38 18.65
C GLY A 426 -25.35 4.51 17.39
N ASP A 427 -24.46 4.71 16.43
CA ASP A 427 -24.36 3.87 15.21
C ASP A 427 -23.93 2.41 15.53
N SER A 428 -23.26 2.20 16.66
CA SER A 428 -22.77 0.86 17.01
C SER A 428 -23.91 -0.15 17.13
N LEU A 429 -23.69 -1.33 16.56
CA LEU A 429 -24.65 -2.44 16.65
C LEU A 429 -25.03 -2.66 18.12
N PHE A 430 -26.35 -2.62 18.40
CA PHE A 430 -26.93 -2.82 19.75
C PHE A 430 -26.39 -1.87 20.84
N GLY A 431 -25.78 -0.74 20.47
CA GLY A 431 -25.19 0.21 21.43
C GLY A 431 -23.97 -0.32 22.18
N LEU A 432 -23.27 -1.30 21.63
CA LEU A 432 -22.12 -1.97 22.25
C LEU A 432 -20.97 -1.00 22.57
N CYS A 433 -20.85 0.09 21.84
CA CYS A 433 -19.78 1.07 22.02
C CYS A 433 -20.20 2.36 22.76
N ASN A 434 -21.41 2.43 23.30
CA ASN A 434 -21.91 3.65 23.98
C ASN A 434 -20.99 4.15 25.10
N GLY A 435 -20.22 3.26 25.75
CA GLY A 435 -19.24 3.64 26.77
C GLY A 435 -18.09 4.44 26.16
N LEU A 436 -17.49 3.93 25.08
CA LEU A 436 -16.39 4.57 24.36
C LEU A 436 -16.81 5.91 23.73
N GLU A 437 -18.05 5.96 23.21
CA GLU A 437 -18.62 7.18 22.62
C GLU A 437 -18.76 8.31 23.65
N LYS A 438 -19.22 7.98 24.86
CA LYS A 438 -19.38 8.98 25.96
C LYS A 438 -18.06 9.56 26.44
N GLU A 439 -16.97 8.81 26.29
CA GLU A 439 -15.62 9.24 26.66
C GLU A 439 -14.90 10.00 25.53
N SER A 440 -15.54 10.17 24.37
CA SER A 440 -14.90 10.68 23.19
C SER A 440 -15.65 11.88 22.61
N ARG A 441 -14.90 12.80 22.05
CA ARG A 441 -15.42 13.87 21.19
C ARG A 441 -15.72 13.26 19.82
N ILE A 442 -16.93 13.45 19.34
CA ILE A 442 -17.37 13.06 17.99
C ILE A 442 -17.48 14.34 17.16
N GLY A 443 -17.01 14.30 15.92
CA GLY A 443 -17.06 15.41 15.00
C GLY A 443 -16.79 14.96 13.56
N ASP A 444 -16.69 15.95 12.66
CA ASP A 444 -16.48 15.73 11.23
C ASP A 444 -15.03 15.29 10.92
N VAL A 445 -14.76 14.96 9.66
CA VAL A 445 -13.49 14.43 9.16
C VAL A 445 -12.24 15.22 9.61
N TYR A 446 -12.32 16.55 9.69
CA TYR A 446 -11.21 17.42 10.11
C TYR A 446 -11.33 17.92 11.57
N THR A 447 -12.00 17.17 12.43
CA THR A 447 -12.05 17.50 13.86
C THR A 447 -10.66 17.36 14.47
N PRO A 448 -10.12 18.42 15.14
CA PRO A 448 -8.77 18.39 15.71
C PRO A 448 -8.62 17.33 16.80
N ILE A 449 -7.47 16.66 16.79
CA ILE A 449 -7.07 15.73 17.86
C ILE A 449 -6.65 16.54 19.06
N THR A 450 -7.16 16.17 20.25
CA THR A 450 -6.91 16.88 21.51
C THR A 450 -6.35 15.95 22.58
N GLN A 451 -6.26 16.43 23.82
CA GLN A 451 -5.93 15.60 24.99
C GLN A 451 -7.10 14.70 25.42
N GLU A 452 -8.33 14.98 24.96
CA GLU A 452 -9.47 14.07 25.07
C GLU A 452 -9.48 13.13 23.87
N TRP A 453 -10.09 11.96 24.02
CA TRP A 453 -10.32 11.07 22.89
C TRP A 453 -11.17 11.76 21.83
N THR A 454 -10.70 11.76 20.59
CA THR A 454 -11.39 12.27 19.42
C THR A 454 -11.64 11.12 18.45
N VAL A 455 -12.89 10.91 18.06
CA VAL A 455 -13.28 9.88 17.09
C VAL A 455 -13.04 10.40 15.68
N GLY A 456 -12.33 9.62 14.87
CA GLY A 456 -12.17 9.83 13.42
C GLY A 456 -12.91 8.76 12.63
N LEU A 457 -13.79 9.18 11.73
CA LEU A 457 -14.35 8.39 10.64
C LEU A 457 -14.55 9.35 9.46
N PRO A 458 -13.85 9.12 8.35
CA PRO A 458 -12.84 8.07 8.16
C PRO A 458 -11.66 8.23 9.13
N SER A 459 -10.98 7.11 9.37
CA SER A 459 -9.81 7.09 10.24
C SER A 459 -8.52 7.20 9.43
N ASN A 460 -7.39 7.24 10.12
CA ASN A 460 -6.06 7.18 9.51
C ASN A 460 -5.77 5.87 8.72
N MET A 461 -6.53 4.79 8.92
CA MET A 461 -6.50 3.62 8.03
C MET A 461 -7.04 3.93 6.63
N GLY A 462 -7.83 4.99 6.51
CA GLY A 462 -8.43 5.48 5.29
C GLY A 462 -9.75 4.82 4.91
N ALA A 463 -10.70 5.65 4.46
CA ALA A 463 -11.86 5.18 3.72
C ALA A 463 -11.42 4.53 2.39
N SER A 464 -10.43 5.11 1.71
CA SER A 464 -9.68 4.45 0.64
C SER A 464 -8.24 4.18 1.12
N SER A 465 -7.65 3.07 0.68
CA SER A 465 -6.30 2.64 1.08
C SER A 465 -5.42 2.42 -0.16
N TRP A 466 -4.25 1.80 0.00
CA TRP A 466 -3.25 1.62 -1.05
C TRP A 466 -3.77 0.89 -2.31
N GLY A 467 -4.85 0.13 -2.22
CA GLY A 467 -5.50 -0.51 -3.36
C GLY A 467 -6.04 0.49 -4.39
N GLY A 468 -6.42 1.69 -3.97
CA GLY A 468 -6.89 2.76 -4.86
C GLY A 468 -8.21 2.47 -5.54
N VAL A 469 -8.44 3.13 -6.69
CA VAL A 469 -9.67 3.04 -7.49
C VAL A 469 -9.38 2.46 -8.87
N ALA A 470 -10.38 1.81 -9.48
CA ALA A 470 -10.30 1.36 -10.86
C ALA A 470 -11.07 2.30 -11.79
N ILE A 471 -10.53 2.53 -13.01
CA ILE A 471 -11.06 3.50 -13.96
C ILE A 471 -11.25 2.82 -15.34
N ASP A 472 -12.46 2.91 -15.85
CA ASP A 472 -12.77 2.68 -17.26
C ASP A 472 -12.81 4.04 -17.95
N GLU A 473 -11.80 4.34 -18.76
CA GLU A 473 -11.70 5.66 -19.38
C GLU A 473 -12.67 5.83 -20.56
N GLU A 474 -13.05 4.74 -21.24
CA GLU A 474 -13.97 4.78 -22.37
C GLU A 474 -15.39 5.16 -21.92
N ARG A 475 -15.86 4.52 -20.84
CA ARG A 475 -17.19 4.78 -20.27
C ARG A 475 -17.21 5.88 -19.20
N GLY A 476 -16.05 6.35 -18.75
CA GLY A 476 -15.95 7.32 -17.66
C GLY A 476 -16.37 6.76 -16.30
N LEU A 477 -16.19 5.45 -16.06
CA LEU A 477 -16.60 4.82 -14.80
C LEU A 477 -15.45 4.73 -13.80
N LEU A 478 -15.75 5.04 -12.54
CA LEU A 478 -14.85 4.87 -11.41
C LEU A 478 -15.43 3.85 -10.43
N VAL A 479 -14.62 2.87 -10.04
CA VAL A 479 -14.96 1.90 -9.00
C VAL A 479 -14.09 2.13 -7.78
N ALA A 480 -14.72 2.26 -6.62
CA ALA A 480 -14.05 2.45 -5.34
C ALA A 480 -14.57 1.49 -4.27
N HIS A 481 -13.68 1.03 -3.40
CA HIS A 481 -14.04 0.42 -2.13
C HIS A 481 -13.88 1.46 -1.00
N VAL A 482 -14.84 1.48 -0.07
CA VAL A 482 -14.86 2.43 1.05
C VAL A 482 -14.93 1.68 2.36
N ASN A 483 -13.98 1.97 3.27
CA ASN A 483 -13.93 1.45 4.63
C ASN A 483 -14.63 2.38 5.61
N ASN A 484 -15.49 1.84 6.46
CA ASN A 484 -16.16 2.53 7.55
C ASN A 484 -15.66 2.02 8.91
N LEU A 485 -14.34 2.19 9.16
CA LEU A 485 -13.70 1.84 10.43
C LEU A 485 -13.32 3.09 11.19
N ALA A 486 -13.83 3.22 12.42
CA ALA A 486 -13.52 4.35 13.28
C ALA A 486 -12.32 4.05 14.19
N PHE A 487 -11.50 5.08 14.39
CA PHE A 487 -10.49 5.12 15.44
C PHE A 487 -10.78 6.27 16.38
N ARG A 488 -10.33 6.14 17.63
CA ARG A 488 -10.22 7.28 18.54
C ARG A 488 -8.75 7.57 18.79
N THR A 489 -8.42 8.85 18.78
CA THR A 489 -7.04 9.34 18.92
C THR A 489 -6.98 10.44 19.95
N LYS A 490 -5.89 10.52 20.73
CA LYS A 490 -5.63 11.64 21.65
C LYS A 490 -4.13 11.94 21.76
N LEU A 491 -3.83 13.16 22.19
CA LEU A 491 -2.49 13.60 22.56
C LEU A 491 -2.30 13.46 24.07
N ILE A 492 -1.18 12.88 24.52
CA ILE A 492 -0.84 12.77 25.94
C ILE A 492 0.47 13.49 26.20
N SER A 493 0.50 14.41 27.17
CA SER A 493 1.72 15.16 27.52
C SER A 493 2.85 14.21 27.98
N THR A 494 4.06 14.45 27.48
CA THR A 494 5.28 13.70 27.83
C THR A 494 5.77 13.97 29.25
N LYS A 495 5.25 15.01 29.94
CA LYS A 495 5.77 15.51 31.25
C LYS A 495 5.90 14.45 32.33
N THR A 496 4.99 13.48 32.39
CA THR A 496 4.99 12.44 33.45
C THR A 496 5.95 11.29 33.17
N THR A 497 6.54 11.23 31.99
CA THR A 497 7.38 10.12 31.51
C THR A 497 8.71 10.58 30.92
N GLN A 498 9.10 11.84 31.15
CA GLN A 498 10.34 12.40 30.60
C GLN A 498 11.60 11.61 31.00
N ASP A 499 11.64 11.05 32.22
CA ASP A 499 12.72 10.20 32.69
C ASP A 499 12.90 8.93 31.84
N LEU A 500 11.81 8.38 31.32
CA LEU A 500 11.82 7.21 30.43
C LEU A 500 12.10 7.60 28.99
N LEU A 501 11.56 8.75 28.54
CA LEU A 501 11.77 9.24 27.19
C LEU A 501 13.25 9.56 26.95
N GLN A 502 13.96 10.13 27.93
CA GLN A 502 15.41 10.38 27.87
C GLN A 502 16.23 9.11 27.64
N ILE A 503 15.80 7.95 28.19
CA ILE A 503 16.46 6.67 27.91
C ILE A 503 16.29 6.26 26.45
N ILE A 504 15.10 6.51 25.87
CA ILE A 504 14.81 6.17 24.47
C ILE A 504 15.58 7.07 23.51
N GLU A 505 15.68 8.36 23.84
CA GLU A 505 16.39 9.39 23.06
C GLU A 505 17.92 9.29 23.19
N ASP A 506 18.44 8.65 24.23
CA ASP A 506 19.90 8.49 24.41
C ASP A 506 20.48 7.59 23.30
N PRO A 507 21.34 8.13 22.40
CA PRO A 507 21.97 7.33 21.36
C PRO A 507 22.91 6.24 21.89
N GLN A 508 23.39 6.36 23.15
CA GLN A 508 24.27 5.39 23.78
C GLN A 508 23.53 4.28 24.53
N ALA A 509 22.20 4.44 24.76
CA ALA A 509 21.42 3.43 25.44
C ALA A 509 21.23 2.17 24.57
N ALA A 510 21.36 1.00 25.19
CA ALA A 510 21.15 -0.26 24.50
C ALA A 510 19.70 -0.38 24.01
N PHE A 511 19.49 -0.98 22.84
CA PHE A 511 18.16 -1.16 22.25
C PHE A 511 17.17 -1.87 23.21
N ALA A 512 17.66 -2.86 23.97
CA ALA A 512 16.86 -3.54 24.98
C ALA A 512 16.37 -2.59 26.09
N ASP A 513 17.20 -1.64 26.54
CA ASP A 513 16.83 -0.66 27.57
C ASP A 513 15.80 0.34 27.03
N LYS A 514 15.92 0.75 25.76
CA LYS A 514 14.92 1.56 25.06
C LYS A 514 13.56 0.84 24.99
N GLY A 515 13.55 -0.44 24.67
CA GLY A 515 12.34 -1.27 24.68
C GLY A 515 11.69 -1.39 26.06
N VAL A 516 12.51 -1.56 27.12
CA VAL A 516 12.00 -1.58 28.52
C VAL A 516 11.42 -0.21 28.90
N ALA A 517 12.07 0.89 28.52
CA ALA A 517 11.58 2.24 28.79
C ALA A 517 10.24 2.50 28.08
N TYR A 518 10.11 2.09 26.81
CA TYR A 518 8.85 2.15 26.05
C TYR A 518 7.70 1.40 26.75
N GLY A 519 7.95 0.16 27.17
CA GLY A 519 6.95 -0.63 27.93
C GLY A 519 6.52 0.07 29.23
N LYS A 520 7.48 0.65 29.97
CA LYS A 520 7.18 1.41 31.19
C LYS A 520 6.39 2.70 30.92
N ILE A 521 6.60 3.37 29.77
CA ILE A 521 5.76 4.52 29.37
C ILE A 521 4.33 4.04 29.17
N TYR A 522 4.15 2.94 28.45
CA TYR A 522 2.85 2.36 28.17
C TYR A 522 2.09 2.04 29.46
N ASP A 523 2.76 1.37 30.41
CA ASP A 523 2.20 1.03 31.73
C ASP A 523 1.89 2.27 32.58
N ARG A 524 2.80 3.27 32.61
CA ARG A 524 2.62 4.50 33.41
C ARG A 524 1.46 5.36 32.89
N LEU A 525 1.19 5.30 31.58
CA LEU A 525 0.06 5.99 30.95
C LEU A 525 -1.26 5.20 31.04
N GLU A 526 -1.23 4.00 31.62
CA GLU A 526 -2.39 3.10 31.76
C GLU A 526 -3.14 2.90 30.44
N LEU A 527 -2.38 2.64 29.35
CA LEU A 527 -2.96 2.51 28.03
C LEU A 527 -3.66 1.17 27.86
N PRO A 528 -4.81 1.12 27.14
CA PRO A 528 -5.44 -0.15 26.80
C PRO A 528 -4.53 -1.03 25.92
N ASP A 529 -4.51 -2.33 26.09
CA ASP A 529 -3.68 -3.29 25.32
C ASP A 529 -3.85 -3.16 23.80
N SER A 530 -5.03 -2.70 23.34
CA SER A 530 -5.34 -2.48 21.93
C SER A 530 -4.95 -1.07 21.41
N ALA A 531 -4.38 -0.21 22.27
CA ALA A 531 -3.94 1.10 21.85
C ALA A 531 -2.57 1.05 21.19
N GLU A 532 -2.32 1.94 20.26
CA GLU A 532 -1.03 2.21 19.65
C GLU A 532 -0.47 3.52 20.21
N LEU A 533 0.83 3.51 20.55
CA LEU A 533 1.54 4.67 21.07
C LEU A 533 2.62 5.10 20.07
N ALA A 534 2.55 6.35 19.60
CA ALA A 534 3.63 7.00 18.88
C ALA A 534 4.34 8.01 19.78
N LEU A 535 5.66 7.92 19.84
CA LEU A 535 6.46 8.69 20.79
C LEU A 535 6.57 10.16 20.43
N GLN A 536 6.58 10.48 19.13
CA GLN A 536 6.78 11.84 18.62
C GLN A 536 7.93 12.58 19.34
N MET A 537 9.07 11.89 19.47
CA MET A 537 10.26 12.38 20.19
C MET A 537 10.66 13.77 19.68
N GLY A 538 11.09 14.61 20.60
CA GLY A 538 11.37 16.03 20.32
C GLY A 538 10.15 16.93 20.42
N THR A 539 8.96 16.39 20.79
CA THR A 539 7.74 17.16 21.02
C THR A 539 7.22 17.03 22.46
N ASP A 540 6.22 17.86 22.80
CA ASP A 540 5.58 17.85 24.13
C ASP A 540 4.50 16.75 24.29
N TYR A 541 4.17 16.01 23.22
CA TYR A 541 3.06 15.07 23.23
C TYR A 541 3.38 13.74 22.56
N TYR A 542 2.98 12.66 23.19
CA TYR A 542 2.73 11.37 22.54
C TYR A 542 1.41 11.41 21.80
N MET A 543 1.29 10.62 20.73
CA MET A 543 0.00 10.27 20.16
C MET A 543 -0.40 8.86 20.60
N VAL A 544 -1.65 8.71 20.99
CA VAL A 544 -2.26 7.41 21.27
C VAL A 544 -3.50 7.25 20.43
N ARG A 545 -3.60 6.13 19.71
CA ARG A 545 -4.77 5.78 18.92
C ARG A 545 -5.25 4.36 19.21
N GLN A 546 -6.55 4.15 19.04
CA GLN A 546 -7.19 2.87 19.26
C GLN A 546 -8.29 2.66 18.23
N MET A 547 -8.30 1.49 17.57
CA MET A 547 -9.45 1.09 16.75
C MET A 547 -10.66 0.96 17.64
N MET A 548 -11.78 1.57 17.25
CA MET A 548 -13.03 1.49 18.01
C MET A 548 -13.75 0.17 17.71
N MET A 549 -13.48 -0.79 18.56
CA MET A 549 -14.13 -2.11 18.57
C MET A 549 -14.99 -2.26 19.81
N ASP A 550 -16.01 -3.10 19.76
CA ASP A 550 -16.83 -3.36 20.93
C ASP A 550 -15.96 -3.87 22.10
N PRO A 551 -16.14 -3.30 23.31
CA PRO A 551 -15.26 -3.58 24.44
C PRO A 551 -15.49 -4.96 25.08
N TYR A 552 -16.51 -5.70 24.66
CA TYR A 552 -16.86 -6.99 25.25
C TYR A 552 -16.24 -8.16 24.51
N THR A 553 -16.22 -8.09 23.17
CA THR A 553 -15.68 -9.18 22.33
C THR A 553 -14.46 -8.77 21.53
N GLY A 554 -14.28 -7.46 21.29
CA GLY A 554 -13.21 -6.93 20.43
C GLY A 554 -13.37 -7.28 18.95
N ILE A 555 -14.55 -7.74 18.52
CA ILE A 555 -14.76 -8.25 17.15
C ILE A 555 -15.53 -7.27 16.29
N MET A 556 -16.57 -6.61 16.84
CA MET A 556 -17.45 -5.75 16.06
C MET A 556 -16.96 -4.31 16.06
N PRO A 557 -16.80 -3.68 14.88
CA PRO A 557 -16.49 -2.26 14.82
C PRO A 557 -17.59 -1.40 15.43
N CYS A 558 -17.20 -0.29 16.06
CA CYS A 558 -18.15 0.66 16.67
C CYS A 558 -18.87 1.53 15.62
N ALA A 559 -18.27 1.77 14.46
CA ALA A 559 -19.02 2.38 13.38
C ALA A 559 -20.15 1.45 12.95
N GLY A 560 -21.34 2.01 12.68
CA GLY A 560 -22.46 1.20 12.18
C GLY A 560 -22.17 0.57 10.82
N PRO A 561 -22.73 -0.61 10.52
CA PRO A 561 -22.57 -1.21 9.20
C PRO A 561 -23.23 -0.35 8.10
N PRO A 562 -22.81 -0.49 6.82
CA PRO A 562 -21.79 -1.42 6.34
C PRO A 562 -20.37 -1.00 6.75
N PHE A 563 -19.51 -1.98 7.15
CA PHE A 563 -18.12 -1.72 7.52
C PHE A 563 -17.21 -1.58 6.30
N GLY A 564 -17.65 -2.10 5.15
CA GLY A 564 -17.01 -1.95 3.85
C GLY A 564 -18.03 -1.97 2.72
N GLU A 565 -17.83 -1.10 1.74
CA GLU A 565 -18.76 -0.91 0.63
C GLU A 565 -17.99 -0.80 -0.70
N LEU A 566 -18.57 -1.37 -1.74
CA LEU A 566 -18.16 -1.16 -3.12
C LEU A 566 -19.17 -0.24 -3.80
N LEU A 567 -18.67 0.69 -4.62
CA LEU A 567 -19.50 1.64 -5.35
C LEU A 567 -18.95 1.91 -6.75
N VAL A 568 -19.81 2.36 -7.63
CA VAL A 568 -19.47 2.86 -8.97
C VAL A 568 -19.99 4.26 -9.15
N LEU A 569 -19.12 5.13 -9.64
CA LEU A 569 -19.44 6.50 -10.05
C LEU A 569 -19.31 6.61 -11.57
N ASP A 570 -20.18 7.41 -12.15
CA ASP A 570 -20.04 7.95 -13.49
C ASP A 570 -19.38 9.33 -13.37
N LEU A 571 -18.16 9.45 -13.92
CA LEU A 571 -17.38 10.69 -13.89
C LEU A 571 -17.97 11.76 -14.82
N ASN A 572 -18.52 11.34 -15.96
CA ASN A 572 -19.06 12.26 -16.97
C ASN A 572 -20.33 12.94 -16.45
N GLU A 573 -21.24 12.16 -15.85
CA GLU A 573 -22.51 12.65 -15.29
C GLU A 573 -22.37 13.09 -13.82
N GLN A 574 -21.21 12.90 -13.19
CA GLN A 574 -20.94 13.17 -11.78
C GLN A 574 -22.00 12.56 -10.86
N GLN A 575 -22.33 11.29 -11.07
CA GLN A 575 -23.35 10.61 -10.29
C GLN A 575 -22.88 9.23 -9.79
N GLN A 576 -23.46 8.83 -8.65
CA GLN A 576 -23.29 7.47 -8.14
C GLN A 576 -24.30 6.54 -8.80
N LEU A 577 -23.80 5.54 -9.55
CA LEU A 577 -24.67 4.55 -10.17
C LEU A 577 -25.24 3.58 -9.13
N TRP A 578 -24.38 3.05 -8.28
CA TRP A 578 -24.78 2.21 -7.17
C TRP A 578 -23.74 2.19 -6.06
N ARG A 579 -24.17 1.74 -4.88
CA ARG A 579 -23.34 1.50 -3.69
C ARG A 579 -23.89 0.31 -2.91
N ARG A 580 -23.04 -0.67 -2.57
CA ARG A 580 -23.44 -1.92 -1.92
C ARG A 580 -22.41 -2.37 -0.89
N PRO A 581 -22.86 -3.04 0.20
CA PRO A 581 -21.95 -3.74 1.11
C PRO A 581 -21.09 -4.75 0.35
N HIS A 582 -19.78 -4.79 0.61
CA HIS A 582 -18.83 -5.74 0.05
C HIS A 582 -18.39 -6.75 1.10
N GLY A 583 -18.26 -8.04 0.69
CA GLY A 583 -17.88 -9.14 1.59
C GLY A 583 -19.00 -9.62 2.52
N SER A 584 -18.84 -10.80 3.07
CA SER A 584 -19.86 -11.45 3.93
C SER A 584 -19.24 -12.48 4.85
N LEU A 585 -19.58 -12.40 6.13
CA LEU A 585 -19.24 -13.45 7.11
C LEU A 585 -20.13 -14.69 7.03
N GLY A 586 -21.01 -14.80 6.02
CA GLY A 586 -21.99 -15.88 5.91
C GLY A 586 -23.21 -15.68 6.81
N PHE A 587 -24.04 -16.72 6.97
CA PHE A 587 -25.21 -16.75 7.87
C PHE A 587 -26.19 -15.57 7.73
N GLY A 588 -26.35 -15.02 6.51
CA GLY A 588 -27.24 -13.88 6.27
C GLY A 588 -26.66 -12.51 6.68
N LEU A 589 -25.38 -12.42 7.03
CA LEU A 589 -24.70 -11.20 7.45
C LEU A 589 -24.07 -10.41 6.27
N SER A 590 -24.50 -10.66 5.04
CA SER A 590 -24.00 -9.95 3.83
C SER A 590 -24.23 -8.43 3.86
N LYS A 591 -25.24 -7.98 4.64
CA LYS A 591 -25.50 -6.53 4.78
C LYS A 591 -24.50 -5.78 5.67
N LEU A 592 -23.65 -6.47 6.41
CA LEU A 592 -22.67 -5.84 7.26
C LEU A 592 -21.53 -5.21 6.46
N GLY A 593 -21.22 -5.77 5.29
CA GLY A 593 -20.03 -5.39 4.52
C GLY A 593 -18.75 -5.65 5.30
N LEU A 594 -17.63 -5.80 4.63
CA LEU A 594 -16.34 -6.05 5.28
C LEU A 594 -15.29 -5.07 4.75
N PRO A 595 -14.41 -4.57 5.63
CA PRO A 595 -13.32 -3.71 5.21
C PRO A 595 -12.39 -4.41 4.21
N GLN A 596 -11.82 -3.64 3.29
CA GLN A 596 -10.84 -4.09 2.31
C GLN A 596 -9.80 -3.00 2.09
N ILE A 597 -8.54 -3.37 1.96
CA ILE A 597 -7.44 -2.45 1.67
C ILE A 597 -6.83 -2.66 0.28
N GLY A 598 -7.04 -3.83 -0.32
CA GLY A 598 -6.74 -4.10 -1.73
C GLY A 598 -7.72 -3.38 -2.66
N GLY A 599 -7.35 -3.26 -3.94
CA GLY A 599 -8.15 -2.57 -4.95
C GLY A 599 -9.01 -3.49 -5.81
N PRO A 600 -9.98 -2.92 -6.53
CA PRO A 600 -10.74 -3.63 -7.55
C PRO A 600 -9.96 -3.77 -8.87
N LEU A 601 -10.37 -4.73 -9.70
CA LEU A 601 -10.11 -4.82 -11.13
C LEU A 601 -11.41 -4.53 -11.87
N LEU A 602 -11.42 -3.54 -12.75
CA LEU A 602 -12.55 -3.21 -13.60
C LEU A 602 -12.34 -3.77 -15.01
N SER A 603 -13.37 -4.42 -15.56
CA SER A 603 -13.35 -4.89 -16.95
C SER A 603 -14.31 -4.08 -17.80
N GLU A 604 -13.83 -3.65 -18.96
CA GLU A 604 -14.67 -3.04 -20.01
C GLU A 604 -15.76 -3.98 -20.51
N ALA A 605 -15.61 -5.31 -20.29
CA ALA A 605 -16.63 -6.31 -20.55
C ALA A 605 -17.79 -6.34 -19.54
N GLY A 606 -17.90 -5.35 -18.65
CA GLY A 606 -19.06 -5.07 -17.81
C GLY A 606 -19.05 -5.72 -16.42
N PHE A 607 -17.90 -6.03 -15.87
CA PHE A 607 -17.80 -6.57 -14.50
C PHE A 607 -16.66 -5.96 -13.69
N VAL A 608 -16.76 -6.04 -12.36
CA VAL A 608 -15.75 -5.67 -11.40
C VAL A 608 -15.37 -6.89 -10.57
N ILE A 609 -14.07 -7.15 -10.38
CA ILE A 609 -13.57 -8.19 -9.48
C ILE A 609 -12.81 -7.56 -8.31
N ILE A 610 -13.10 -8.02 -7.10
CA ILE A 610 -12.42 -7.59 -5.88
C ILE A 610 -12.31 -8.76 -4.91
N GLY A 611 -11.16 -8.85 -4.22
CA GLY A 611 -10.95 -9.80 -3.12
C GLY A 611 -11.61 -9.33 -1.83
N SER A 612 -11.55 -10.13 -0.80
CA SER A 612 -11.98 -9.77 0.54
C SER A 612 -10.93 -10.13 1.58
N LEU A 613 -10.73 -9.20 2.54
CA LEU A 613 -9.73 -9.35 3.60
C LEU A 613 -10.17 -10.34 4.69
N PHE A 614 -11.48 -10.55 4.89
CA PHE A 614 -11.99 -11.27 6.04
C PHE A 614 -12.74 -12.57 5.69
N ASP A 615 -13.31 -12.71 4.52
CA ASP A 615 -14.17 -13.85 4.17
C ASP A 615 -13.54 -14.85 3.18
N SER A 616 -12.25 -14.73 2.92
CA SER A 616 -11.49 -15.62 2.01
C SER A 616 -12.22 -15.84 0.68
N ALA A 617 -12.70 -14.78 0.06
CA ALA A 617 -13.43 -14.86 -1.19
C ALA A 617 -12.96 -13.79 -2.18
N VAL A 618 -13.17 -14.09 -3.45
CA VAL A 618 -13.18 -13.13 -4.55
C VAL A 618 -14.59 -13.04 -5.11
N THR A 619 -15.02 -11.80 -5.41
CA THR A 619 -16.40 -11.56 -5.89
C THR A 619 -16.36 -10.73 -7.17
N GLY A 620 -17.15 -11.16 -8.17
CA GLY A 620 -17.41 -10.44 -9.40
C GLY A 620 -18.80 -9.78 -9.35
N TYR A 621 -18.86 -8.49 -9.66
CA TYR A 621 -20.09 -7.70 -9.69
C TYR A 621 -20.36 -7.17 -11.09
N ASP A 622 -21.62 -7.06 -11.46
CA ASP A 622 -22.05 -6.31 -12.65
C ASP A 622 -21.74 -4.82 -12.45
N THR A 623 -21.04 -4.22 -13.39
CA THR A 623 -20.62 -2.80 -13.30
C THR A 623 -21.81 -1.83 -13.31
N GLU A 624 -22.91 -2.16 -13.98
CA GLU A 624 -24.06 -1.27 -14.10
C GLU A 624 -25.03 -1.38 -12.92
N THR A 625 -25.23 -2.60 -12.39
CA THR A 625 -26.26 -2.87 -11.38
C THR A 625 -25.70 -3.15 -9.99
N GLY A 626 -24.43 -3.52 -9.88
CA GLY A 626 -23.79 -3.98 -8.65
C GLY A 626 -24.31 -5.34 -8.18
N GLU A 627 -24.99 -6.11 -9.02
CA GLU A 627 -25.39 -7.47 -8.70
C GLU A 627 -24.18 -8.40 -8.71
N VAL A 628 -24.19 -9.40 -7.81
CA VAL A 628 -23.12 -10.41 -7.78
C VAL A 628 -23.32 -11.36 -8.96
N LEU A 629 -22.37 -11.37 -9.87
CA LEU A 629 -22.33 -12.28 -11.03
C LEU A 629 -21.60 -13.59 -10.71
N TRP A 630 -20.60 -13.51 -9.87
CA TRP A 630 -19.73 -14.63 -9.55
C TRP A 630 -19.10 -14.47 -8.17
N ARG A 631 -18.89 -15.58 -7.46
CA ARG A 631 -18.16 -15.61 -6.21
C ARG A 631 -17.43 -16.93 -6.06
N HIS A 632 -16.14 -16.88 -5.71
CA HIS A 632 -15.32 -18.05 -5.48
C HIS A 632 -14.62 -17.97 -4.11
N ASN A 633 -14.56 -19.10 -3.40
CA ASN A 633 -13.86 -19.18 -2.13
C ASN A 633 -12.36 -19.41 -2.39
N LEU A 634 -11.54 -18.54 -1.82
CA LEU A 634 -10.10 -18.61 -1.88
C LEU A 634 -9.53 -19.42 -0.72
N PRO A 635 -8.32 -19.97 -0.85
CA PRO A 635 -7.66 -20.71 0.23
C PRO A 635 -7.27 -19.81 1.43
N SER A 636 -7.24 -18.49 1.25
CA SER A 636 -6.94 -17.49 2.26
C SER A 636 -7.57 -16.15 1.86
N PRO A 637 -7.76 -15.19 2.79
CA PRO A 637 -8.21 -13.86 2.45
C PRO A 637 -7.30 -13.18 1.41
N ALA A 638 -7.87 -12.32 0.56
CA ALA A 638 -7.16 -11.62 -0.50
C ALA A 638 -7.30 -10.12 -0.36
N ASN A 639 -6.17 -9.43 -0.19
CA ASN A 639 -6.09 -7.98 -0.12
C ASN A 639 -5.13 -7.39 -1.19
N SER A 640 -4.80 -8.16 -2.22
CA SER A 640 -4.07 -7.68 -3.40
C SER A 640 -5.02 -7.04 -4.42
N ILE A 641 -4.46 -6.38 -5.43
CA ILE A 641 -5.20 -5.95 -6.61
C ILE A 641 -5.22 -7.13 -7.59
N PRO A 642 -6.38 -7.59 -8.09
CA PRO A 642 -6.43 -8.56 -9.18
C PRO A 642 -5.86 -7.96 -10.47
N MET A 643 -5.28 -8.80 -11.31
CA MET A 643 -4.86 -8.42 -12.66
C MET A 643 -5.50 -9.33 -13.72
N SER A 644 -5.58 -8.84 -14.96
CA SER A 644 -6.04 -9.64 -16.09
C SER A 644 -5.06 -9.58 -17.25
N TYR A 645 -4.85 -10.71 -17.92
CA TYR A 645 -4.02 -10.84 -19.10
C TYR A 645 -4.54 -11.94 -20.02
N SER A 646 -4.06 -11.96 -21.25
CA SER A 646 -4.29 -13.08 -22.17
C SER A 646 -3.00 -13.70 -22.67
N VAL A 647 -3.04 -14.95 -22.99
CA VAL A 647 -1.96 -15.69 -23.65
C VAL A 647 -2.50 -16.46 -24.85
N MET A 648 -1.64 -16.65 -25.85
CA MET A 648 -1.95 -17.57 -26.97
C MET A 648 -1.58 -18.99 -26.54
N THR A 649 -2.56 -19.90 -26.57
CA THR A 649 -2.33 -21.32 -26.29
C THR A 649 -1.54 -21.98 -27.42
N GLU A 650 -1.02 -23.20 -27.19
CA GLU A 650 -0.35 -24.00 -28.23
C GLU A 650 -1.25 -24.25 -29.46
N GLU A 651 -2.56 -24.28 -29.26
CA GLU A 651 -3.54 -24.45 -30.34
C GLU A 651 -3.80 -23.14 -31.13
N GLY A 652 -3.14 -22.04 -30.76
CA GLY A 652 -3.31 -20.73 -31.39
C GLY A 652 -4.62 -20.02 -31.00
N LYS A 653 -5.23 -20.39 -29.87
CA LYS A 653 -6.39 -19.71 -29.30
C LYS A 653 -5.94 -18.73 -28.21
N GLU A 654 -6.55 -17.55 -28.15
CA GLU A 654 -6.38 -16.62 -27.05
C GLU A 654 -7.13 -17.14 -25.82
N LYS A 655 -6.45 -17.15 -24.65
CA LYS A 655 -7.03 -17.50 -23.35
C LYS A 655 -6.76 -16.40 -22.36
N GLN A 656 -7.85 -15.83 -21.82
CA GLN A 656 -7.80 -14.78 -20.78
C GLN A 656 -7.74 -15.40 -19.40
N PHE A 657 -6.92 -14.78 -18.54
CA PHE A 657 -6.78 -15.13 -17.14
C PHE A 657 -7.04 -13.92 -16.24
N ILE A 658 -7.53 -14.20 -15.04
CA ILE A 658 -7.60 -13.26 -13.92
C ILE A 658 -6.78 -13.85 -12.79
N VAL A 659 -5.81 -13.10 -12.25
CA VAL A 659 -4.88 -13.58 -11.23
C VAL A 659 -4.90 -12.66 -10.02
N MET A 660 -4.84 -13.24 -8.82
CA MET A 660 -4.68 -12.48 -7.58
C MET A 660 -3.92 -13.25 -6.51
N ALA A 661 -3.25 -12.52 -5.63
CA ALA A 661 -2.64 -13.08 -4.43
C ALA A 661 -3.69 -13.25 -3.32
N ALA A 662 -3.71 -14.43 -2.71
CA ALA A 662 -4.53 -14.76 -1.55
C ALA A 662 -3.60 -15.11 -0.38
N GLY A 663 -3.07 -14.06 0.27
CA GLY A 663 -2.02 -14.15 1.28
C GLY A 663 -2.48 -13.87 2.70
N GLY A 664 -3.73 -13.48 2.90
CA GLY A 664 -4.23 -13.06 4.21
C GLY A 664 -3.58 -11.75 4.70
N ASP A 665 -3.83 -11.42 5.94
CA ASP A 665 -3.23 -10.29 6.63
C ASP A 665 -3.10 -10.59 8.13
N ALA A 666 -1.89 -10.51 8.66
CA ALA A 666 -1.61 -10.77 10.07
C ALA A 666 -2.30 -9.78 11.03
N ARG A 667 -2.74 -8.63 10.52
CA ARG A 667 -3.49 -7.63 11.31
C ARG A 667 -4.97 -7.96 11.42
N SER A 668 -5.47 -8.85 10.58
CA SER A 668 -6.86 -9.28 10.64
C SER A 668 -7.10 -10.11 11.90
N PRO A 669 -8.08 -9.79 12.75
CA PRO A 669 -8.36 -10.55 13.97
C PRO A 669 -8.85 -11.98 13.71
N ILE A 670 -9.29 -12.27 12.48
CA ILE A 670 -9.80 -13.58 12.05
C ILE A 670 -9.01 -14.16 10.86
N GLY A 671 -8.01 -13.41 10.36
CA GLY A 671 -7.22 -13.80 9.19
C GLY A 671 -5.98 -14.62 9.56
N SER A 672 -5.62 -15.55 8.71
CA SER A 672 -4.33 -16.23 8.69
C SER A 672 -3.46 -15.63 7.58
N THR A 673 -2.14 -15.72 7.72
CA THR A 673 -1.21 -15.45 6.64
C THR A 673 -1.04 -16.68 5.77
N ALA A 674 -0.90 -16.48 4.47
CA ALA A 674 -0.68 -17.51 3.47
C ALA A 674 0.19 -16.95 2.32
N ASP A 675 0.36 -17.77 1.27
CA ASP A 675 1.29 -17.47 0.19
C ASP A 675 0.77 -17.94 -1.17
N TYR A 676 -0.55 -17.92 -1.35
CA TYR A 676 -1.18 -18.38 -2.59
C TYR A 676 -1.22 -17.28 -3.66
N LEU A 677 -0.91 -17.65 -4.89
CA LEU A 677 -1.32 -16.95 -6.11
C LEU A 677 -2.33 -17.83 -6.83
N VAL A 678 -3.49 -17.29 -7.17
CA VAL A 678 -4.59 -18.05 -7.78
C VAL A 678 -4.97 -17.42 -9.12
N ALA A 679 -5.01 -18.24 -10.17
CA ALA A 679 -5.44 -17.85 -11.51
C ALA A 679 -6.78 -18.48 -11.86
N PHE A 680 -7.65 -17.70 -12.47
CA PHE A 680 -8.96 -18.11 -12.97
C PHE A 680 -9.01 -17.94 -14.48
N ALA A 681 -9.69 -18.87 -15.16
CA ALA A 681 -9.97 -18.81 -16.58
C ALA A 681 -11.31 -19.50 -16.87
N LEU A 682 -11.85 -19.29 -18.07
CA LEU A 682 -12.97 -20.08 -18.56
C LEU A 682 -12.51 -21.53 -18.81
N PRO A 683 -13.37 -22.53 -18.58
CA PRO A 683 -13.09 -23.93 -18.94
C PRO A 683 -12.84 -24.06 -20.45
N GLU A 684 -12.17 -25.14 -20.85
CA GLU A 684 -11.87 -25.46 -22.26
C GLU A 684 -13.10 -25.92 -23.04
#